data_7da8fd43ea16a08948d75d80ecfc6ffa
#
_entry.id   7da8fd43ea16a08948d75d80ecfc6ffa
#
_cell.length_a   1.000
_cell.length_b   1.000
_cell.length_c   1.000
_cell.angle_alpha   90.00
_cell.angle_beta   90.00
_cell.angle_gamma   90.00
#
_symmetry.space_group_name_H-M   'P 1'
#
loop_
_entity.id
_entity.type
_entity.pdbx_description
1 polymer ?
#
loop_
_entity_poly.entity_id
_entity_poly.type
_entity_poly.pdbx_seq_one_letter_code
_entity_poly.pdbx_strand_id
1 'polypeptide(L)'
;MTLHPKKSYEQSLKKAGYVPRNKASQQTYNNIGFMSGLEVHQQLDTKEKLFCHCPAGIYNASDDYDAELIRHMRPTLSELGEYDGTALMEFKTRKEIIYRIKNSTACTYEVDDTPPFPMNREALGIALEISLLSKLNVVGEVHITRKQYLDGSIPTGFQRTAILGVEGELQLPHKKIRLIQLSIEEDSCREISDIGHVRVYKTDRLGMPLIETVTYPDCENPDEVMETCNYIRFLNRSTGKVRTGMGAGREDVNVSCKGGSRVEIKGVAHTKWIPELTHNEAFRQWSLLLMRDMLKERITKPAAWKIRSVYLDRSQLRKVDLPDHAEMLVAVNLPKFEGALSWFTQPGKMFANELADRLKVIACIEKPNMLHSEEIKPVVSEKRWIEIRKLLDAKKGDAQLIIMGPEADIKTALDTIEERCKMALEGIPQETRKSLEDGTTIFERVLPGADRMYPDTDSAPIPLEDDYIDSLKQNLPDDIIERYKKLKAWGIPEDTYTFIFSKDYFPIMERIITELDADPKFVGTFFGHSLKHAEGQYAGADELYQNKIYKLFAFLKRENLEFKLAKYMLPEMVLHPKMDFESILLEMKFKRVKEKAIVDSIPMLIEKFNKESKKKDPVDRVNWVMGQLRKRALGNIDLKELSKKI
;
A
#
# COMPACT_ATOMS: atom_id res chain seq x y z
N MET A 1 36.58 -5.89 27.92
CA MET A 1 36.35 -6.54 26.61
C MET A 1 35.83 -5.47 25.67
N THR A 2 36.44 -5.28 24.54
CA THR A 2 35.92 -4.38 23.50
C THR A 2 34.61 -4.99 22.94
N LEU A 3 33.54 -4.21 22.90
CA LEU A 3 32.29 -4.62 22.28
C LEU A 3 32.54 -5.04 20.82
N HIS A 4 32.00 -6.19 20.43
CA HIS A 4 32.05 -6.63 19.04
C HIS A 4 30.68 -6.35 18.39
N PRO A 5 30.54 -5.35 17.51
CA PRO A 5 29.25 -4.87 17.01
C PRO A 5 28.36 -5.97 16.41
N LYS A 6 28.93 -6.87 15.60
CA LYS A 6 28.20 -8.02 15.03
C LYS A 6 27.63 -8.95 16.13
N LYS A 7 28.42 -9.23 17.18
CA LYS A 7 27.91 -10.05 18.31
C LYS A 7 26.82 -9.33 19.07
N SER A 8 26.92 -8.00 19.26
CA SER A 8 25.87 -7.20 19.89
C SER A 8 24.57 -7.27 19.12
N TYR A 9 24.63 -7.10 17.79
CA TYR A 9 23.49 -7.24 16.90
C TYR A 9 22.85 -8.65 17.02
N GLU A 10 23.64 -9.71 16.91
CA GLU A 10 23.17 -11.09 16.98
C GLU A 10 22.58 -11.44 18.36
N GLN A 11 23.16 -10.92 19.44
CA GLN A 11 22.66 -11.12 20.79
C GLN A 11 21.33 -10.39 21.02
N SER A 12 21.20 -9.15 20.55
CA SER A 12 19.95 -8.38 20.67
C SER A 12 18.84 -8.98 19.81
N LEU A 13 19.14 -9.47 18.59
CA LEU A 13 18.22 -10.20 17.74
C LEU A 13 17.70 -11.47 18.44
N LYS A 14 18.61 -12.25 19.05
CA LYS A 14 18.24 -13.46 19.82
C LYS A 14 17.42 -13.09 21.07
N LYS A 15 17.79 -12.01 21.76
CA LYS A 15 17.07 -11.53 22.96
C LYS A 15 15.64 -11.08 22.59
N ALA A 16 15.45 -10.47 21.44
CA ALA A 16 14.14 -10.12 20.92
C ALA A 16 13.29 -11.35 20.52
N GLY A 17 13.89 -12.53 20.41
CA GLY A 17 13.22 -13.74 19.94
C GLY A 17 12.75 -13.62 18.49
N TYR A 18 13.42 -12.77 17.70
CA TYR A 18 13.07 -12.61 16.29
C TYR A 18 13.22 -13.91 15.51
N VAL A 19 12.18 -14.23 14.77
CA VAL A 19 12.16 -15.32 13.77
C VAL A 19 11.69 -14.76 12.44
N PRO A 20 12.20 -15.23 11.31
CA PRO A 20 11.66 -14.84 9.99
C PRO A 20 10.15 -15.14 9.91
N ARG A 21 9.39 -14.29 9.22
CA ARG A 21 7.93 -14.40 9.16
C ARG A 21 7.43 -15.80 8.75
N ASN A 22 8.08 -16.44 7.78
CA ASN A 22 7.73 -17.77 7.30
C ASN A 22 7.94 -18.90 8.35
N LYS A 23 8.56 -18.59 9.48
CA LYS A 23 8.72 -19.49 10.64
C LYS A 23 7.92 -19.04 11.86
N ALA A 24 7.25 -17.88 11.77
CA ALA A 24 6.42 -17.37 12.85
C ALA A 24 5.10 -18.13 12.92
N SER A 25 4.56 -18.29 14.11
CA SER A 25 3.26 -18.89 14.39
C SER A 25 2.37 -17.89 15.15
N GLN A 26 1.09 -18.20 15.32
CA GLN A 26 0.22 -17.38 16.17
C GLN A 26 0.79 -17.19 17.58
N GLN A 27 1.42 -18.22 18.14
CA GLN A 27 2.07 -18.11 19.46
C GLN A 27 3.21 -17.07 19.46
N THR A 28 3.93 -16.93 18.35
CA THR A 28 4.97 -15.88 18.20
C THR A 28 4.36 -14.49 18.40
N TYR A 29 3.21 -14.22 17.77
CA TYR A 29 2.52 -12.92 17.87
C TYR A 29 1.86 -12.73 19.23
N ASN A 30 1.29 -13.78 19.81
CA ASN A 30 0.74 -13.74 21.18
C ASN A 30 1.81 -13.36 22.22
N ASN A 31 3.03 -13.88 22.07
CA ASN A 31 4.14 -13.63 23.01
C ASN A 31 4.55 -12.15 23.03
N ILE A 32 4.55 -11.49 21.89
CA ILE A 32 4.88 -10.06 21.77
C ILE A 32 3.64 -9.15 21.88
N GLY A 33 2.42 -9.74 21.95
CA GLY A 33 1.17 -9.00 22.01
C GLY A 33 0.96 -8.13 20.77
N PHE A 34 1.06 -8.75 19.58
CA PHE A 34 0.83 -8.09 18.32
C PHE A 34 -0.59 -7.51 18.23
N MET A 35 -0.71 -6.29 17.79
CA MET A 35 -1.97 -5.61 17.47
C MET A 35 -1.79 -4.77 16.20
N SER A 36 -2.76 -4.81 15.31
CA SER A 36 -2.74 -3.98 14.10
C SER A 36 -4.13 -3.57 13.66
N GLY A 37 -4.23 -2.36 13.11
CA GLY A 37 -5.39 -1.81 12.42
C GLY A 37 -4.95 -1.17 11.11
N LEU A 38 -5.92 -0.72 10.31
CA LEU A 38 -5.74 -0.22 8.97
C LEU A 38 -6.42 1.13 8.77
N GLU A 39 -5.83 1.94 7.90
CA GLU A 39 -6.45 3.06 7.23
C GLU A 39 -6.36 2.79 5.73
N VAL A 40 -7.50 2.42 5.11
CA VAL A 40 -7.53 2.04 3.69
C VAL A 40 -8.08 3.19 2.88
N HIS A 41 -7.23 3.76 2.02
CA HIS A 41 -7.57 4.86 1.15
C HIS A 41 -7.94 4.36 -0.25
N GLN A 42 -9.00 4.93 -0.83
CA GLN A 42 -9.46 4.59 -2.18
C GLN A 42 -9.96 5.82 -2.91
N GLN A 43 -9.39 6.13 -4.08
CA GLN A 43 -9.90 7.18 -4.96
C GLN A 43 -11.23 6.76 -5.60
N LEU A 44 -12.18 7.71 -5.64
CA LEU A 44 -13.48 7.53 -6.28
C LEU A 44 -13.39 7.86 -7.78
N ASP A 45 -14.19 7.17 -8.58
CA ASP A 45 -14.21 7.37 -10.04
C ASP A 45 -15.23 8.42 -10.43
N THR A 46 -14.89 9.69 -10.19
CA THR A 46 -15.68 10.86 -10.54
C THR A 46 -15.08 11.61 -11.72
N LYS A 47 -15.89 12.44 -12.37
CA LYS A 47 -15.44 13.30 -13.47
C LYS A 47 -14.68 14.54 -12.98
N GLU A 48 -15.10 15.07 -11.85
CA GLU A 48 -14.56 16.29 -11.24
C GLU A 48 -13.96 15.99 -9.87
N LYS A 49 -13.08 16.86 -9.41
CA LYS A 49 -12.46 16.80 -8.09
C LYS A 49 -13.46 17.11 -6.97
N LEU A 50 -13.06 16.98 -5.71
CA LEU A 50 -13.99 17.01 -4.56
C LEU A 50 -14.58 18.39 -4.29
N PHE A 51 -13.77 19.44 -4.35
CA PHE A 51 -14.17 20.81 -4.02
C PHE A 51 -13.86 21.82 -5.15
N CYS A 52 -13.67 21.32 -6.37
CA CYS A 52 -13.58 22.17 -7.57
C CYS A 52 -14.05 21.40 -8.81
N HIS A 53 -14.23 22.11 -9.93
CA HIS A 53 -14.67 21.54 -11.20
C HIS A 53 -13.52 21.10 -12.11
N CYS A 54 -12.29 21.05 -11.60
CA CYS A 54 -11.17 20.50 -12.34
C CYS A 54 -11.38 19.02 -12.65
N PRO A 55 -10.94 18.54 -13.83
CA PRO A 55 -11.11 17.15 -14.20
C PRO A 55 -10.32 16.24 -13.27
N ALA A 56 -10.95 15.15 -12.81
CA ALA A 56 -10.37 14.15 -11.95
C ALA A 56 -9.72 13.01 -12.75
N GLY A 57 -8.63 12.43 -12.23
CA GLY A 57 -7.98 11.23 -12.80
C GLY A 57 -7.10 11.48 -14.02
N ILE A 58 -6.74 12.71 -14.30
CA ILE A 58 -5.78 13.05 -15.34
C ILE A 58 -4.41 13.29 -14.70
N TYR A 59 -3.47 12.39 -14.97
CA TYR A 59 -2.11 12.47 -14.44
C TYR A 59 -1.12 12.86 -15.53
N ASN A 60 -0.30 13.88 -15.24
CA ASN A 60 0.76 14.29 -16.14
C ASN A 60 2.01 13.43 -15.94
N ALA A 61 2.31 12.54 -16.89
CA ALA A 61 3.48 11.68 -16.87
C ALA A 61 4.78 12.43 -17.20
N SER A 62 4.71 13.52 -17.99
CA SER A 62 5.87 14.34 -18.35
C SER A 62 6.27 15.26 -17.19
N ASP A 63 7.52 15.76 -17.20
CA ASP A 63 7.96 16.79 -16.27
C ASP A 63 7.53 18.22 -16.69
N ASP A 64 6.72 18.31 -17.72
CA ASP A 64 6.18 19.55 -18.25
C ASP A 64 5.12 20.17 -17.31
N TYR A 65 5.21 21.47 -17.07
CA TYR A 65 4.29 22.24 -16.22
C TYR A 65 4.10 23.66 -16.80
N ASP A 66 3.00 24.31 -16.46
CA ASP A 66 2.64 25.64 -16.96
C ASP A 66 3.05 26.74 -15.97
N ALA A 67 3.10 26.44 -14.68
CA ALA A 67 3.48 27.37 -13.62
C ALA A 67 4.14 26.66 -12.43
N GLU A 68 4.95 27.39 -11.67
CA GLU A 68 5.46 26.98 -10.37
C GLU A 68 4.97 27.92 -9.26
N LEU A 69 4.58 27.34 -8.12
CA LEU A 69 4.25 28.05 -6.90
C LEU A 69 5.22 27.63 -5.81
N ILE A 70 5.86 28.59 -5.14
CA ILE A 70 6.78 28.34 -4.02
C ILE A 70 6.11 28.76 -2.72
N ARG A 71 6.12 27.86 -1.72
CA ARG A 71 5.55 28.14 -0.38
C ARG A 71 6.47 27.69 0.73
N HIS A 72 6.37 28.39 1.86
CA HIS A 72 6.94 28.02 3.15
C HIS A 72 5.79 27.86 4.14
N MET A 73 5.60 26.63 4.64
CA MET A 73 4.52 26.33 5.57
C MET A 73 4.82 26.85 6.96
N ARG A 74 3.79 27.39 7.65
CA ARG A 74 3.88 27.88 9.03
C ARG A 74 2.82 27.20 9.90
N PRO A 75 3.16 26.75 11.12
CA PRO A 75 2.18 26.18 12.03
C PRO A 75 1.19 27.26 12.48
N THR A 76 -0.08 26.85 12.59
CA THR A 76 -1.13 27.63 13.21
C THR A 76 -1.49 27.02 14.55
N LEU A 77 -1.96 27.84 15.49
CA LEU A 77 -2.49 27.34 16.76
C LEU A 77 -3.81 26.61 16.53
N SER A 78 -4.01 25.50 17.26
CA SER A 78 -5.32 24.87 17.38
C SER A 78 -6.32 25.76 18.10
N GLU A 79 -7.60 25.40 18.10
CA GLU A 79 -8.63 26.12 18.90
C GLU A 79 -8.32 26.13 20.41
N LEU A 80 -7.55 25.14 20.89
CA LEU A 80 -7.10 25.07 22.28
C LEU A 80 -5.85 25.90 22.55
N GLY A 81 -5.31 26.61 21.56
CA GLY A 81 -4.14 27.45 21.71
C GLY A 81 -2.80 26.70 21.73
N GLU A 82 -2.78 25.44 21.29
CA GLU A 82 -1.61 24.60 21.21
C GLU A 82 -1.19 24.34 19.76
N TYR A 83 0.10 24.08 19.53
CA TYR A 83 0.61 23.66 18.22
C TYR A 83 0.63 22.14 18.13
N ASP A 84 0.20 21.59 17.00
CA ASP A 84 0.42 20.18 16.70
C ASP A 84 1.92 19.86 16.60
N GLY A 85 2.34 18.76 17.24
CA GLY A 85 3.75 18.37 17.30
C GLY A 85 4.36 18.05 15.93
N THR A 86 3.56 17.54 15.00
CA THR A 86 3.99 17.28 13.61
C THR A 86 4.19 18.58 12.87
N ALA A 87 3.27 19.53 13.03
CA ALA A 87 3.38 20.86 12.44
C ALA A 87 4.64 21.59 12.89
N LEU A 88 4.99 21.48 14.18
CA LEU A 88 6.24 22.04 14.70
C LEU A 88 7.48 21.35 14.15
N MET A 89 7.45 20.02 13.98
CA MET A 89 8.55 19.27 13.37
C MET A 89 8.76 19.69 11.91
N GLU A 90 7.70 19.73 11.11
CA GLU A 90 7.77 20.15 9.71
C GLU A 90 8.29 21.58 9.56
N PHE A 91 7.87 22.49 10.44
CA PHE A 91 8.39 23.86 10.47
C PHE A 91 9.90 23.91 10.78
N LYS A 92 10.40 23.05 11.68
CA LYS A 92 11.84 22.95 11.99
C LYS A 92 12.68 22.51 10.78
N THR A 93 12.11 21.79 9.83
CA THR A 93 12.82 21.33 8.61
C THR A 93 13.14 22.48 7.67
N ARG A 94 12.47 23.63 7.79
CA ARG A 94 12.66 24.83 6.96
C ARG A 94 12.61 24.52 5.45
N LYS A 95 11.70 23.63 5.03
CA LYS A 95 11.59 23.24 3.63
C LYS A 95 10.97 24.33 2.77
N GLU A 96 11.56 24.54 1.62
CA GLU A 96 10.97 25.23 0.48
C GLU A 96 10.15 24.21 -0.34
N ILE A 97 8.85 24.50 -0.47
CA ILE A 97 7.92 23.62 -1.17
C ILE A 97 7.63 24.21 -2.55
N ILE A 98 7.92 23.46 -3.59
CA ILE A 98 7.70 23.84 -4.99
C ILE A 98 6.58 23.01 -5.56
N TYR A 99 5.49 23.66 -6.02
CA TYR A 99 4.37 23.02 -6.70
C TYR A 99 4.47 23.26 -8.19
N ARG A 100 4.53 22.18 -8.98
CA ARG A 100 4.45 22.22 -10.44
C ARG A 100 3.00 22.03 -10.86
N ILE A 101 2.45 23.03 -11.52
CA ILE A 101 1.04 23.17 -11.82
C ILE A 101 0.82 22.95 -13.32
N LYS A 102 -0.21 22.18 -13.68
CA LYS A 102 -0.71 22.03 -15.03
C LYS A 102 -2.11 22.64 -15.11
N ASN A 103 -2.28 23.69 -15.90
CA ASN A 103 -3.54 24.45 -15.99
C ASN A 103 -4.75 23.60 -16.41
N SER A 104 -4.52 22.49 -17.13
CA SER A 104 -5.59 21.57 -17.53
C SER A 104 -6.19 20.76 -16.37
N THR A 105 -5.53 20.73 -15.20
CA THR A 105 -5.92 19.92 -14.05
C THR A 105 -5.94 20.67 -12.73
N ALA A 106 -5.74 22.00 -12.75
CA ALA A 106 -5.69 22.82 -11.54
C ALA A 106 -6.41 24.16 -11.76
N CYS A 107 -6.91 24.73 -10.69
CA CYS A 107 -7.54 26.05 -10.64
C CYS A 107 -7.07 26.85 -9.42
N THR A 108 -7.56 28.07 -9.28
CA THR A 108 -7.21 28.99 -8.19
C THR A 108 -7.59 28.49 -6.80
N TYR A 109 -8.62 27.65 -6.69
CA TYR A 109 -8.96 26.96 -5.43
C TYR A 109 -7.79 26.11 -4.90
N GLU A 110 -7.17 25.30 -5.77
CA GLU A 110 -6.11 24.37 -5.38
C GLU A 110 -4.82 25.06 -4.92
N VAL A 111 -4.64 26.31 -5.30
CA VAL A 111 -3.50 27.17 -4.86
C VAL A 111 -3.89 28.14 -3.74
N ASP A 112 -5.05 27.93 -3.12
CA ASP A 112 -5.54 28.73 -1.97
C ASP A 112 -5.82 30.20 -2.31
N ASP A 113 -6.32 30.45 -3.51
CA ASP A 113 -6.57 31.82 -4.01
C ASP A 113 -8.08 32.14 -4.09
N THR A 114 -8.93 31.09 -3.98
CA THR A 114 -10.39 31.22 -4.00
C THR A 114 -11.04 30.22 -3.04
N PRO A 115 -12.25 30.49 -2.53
CA PRO A 115 -13.01 29.56 -1.71
C PRO A 115 -13.33 28.24 -2.41
N PRO A 116 -13.63 27.15 -1.66
CA PRO A 116 -14.05 25.89 -2.23
C PRO A 116 -15.41 25.99 -2.91
N PHE A 117 -15.61 25.19 -3.94
CA PHE A 117 -16.95 24.89 -4.43
C PHE A 117 -17.66 23.93 -3.47
N PRO A 118 -19.00 23.80 -3.55
CA PRO A 118 -19.73 22.77 -2.83
C PRO A 118 -19.15 21.39 -3.10
N MET A 119 -19.15 20.51 -2.07
CA MET A 119 -18.66 19.13 -2.21
C MET A 119 -19.32 18.42 -3.40
N ASN A 120 -18.52 17.73 -4.18
CA ASN A 120 -18.97 16.92 -5.31
C ASN A 120 -20.02 15.88 -4.88
N ARG A 121 -21.26 16.03 -5.37
CA ARG A 121 -22.38 15.17 -4.98
C ARG A 121 -22.24 13.73 -5.47
N GLU A 122 -21.60 13.50 -6.63
CA GLU A 122 -21.31 12.15 -7.11
C GLU A 122 -20.35 11.45 -6.16
N ALA A 123 -19.28 12.11 -5.74
CA ALA A 123 -18.33 11.59 -4.76
C ALA A 123 -19.00 11.28 -3.41
N LEU A 124 -19.84 12.19 -2.92
CA LEU A 124 -20.59 11.99 -1.68
C LEU A 124 -21.50 10.75 -1.77
N GLY A 125 -22.24 10.59 -2.88
CA GLY A 125 -23.13 9.44 -3.09
C GLY A 125 -22.37 8.12 -3.10
N ILE A 126 -21.20 8.03 -3.77
CA ILE A 126 -20.37 6.83 -3.80
C ILE A 126 -19.83 6.51 -2.39
N ALA A 127 -19.36 7.52 -1.67
CA ALA A 127 -18.81 7.33 -0.32
C ALA A 127 -19.90 6.89 0.70
N LEU A 128 -21.13 7.40 0.57
CA LEU A 128 -22.27 6.94 1.37
C LEU A 128 -22.67 5.49 1.04
N GLU A 129 -22.66 5.10 -0.22
CA GLU A 129 -22.88 3.71 -0.65
C GLU A 129 -21.88 2.76 0.00
N ILE A 130 -20.59 3.12 -0.01
CA ILE A 130 -19.53 2.33 0.63
C ILE A 130 -19.70 2.32 2.17
N SER A 131 -20.12 3.43 2.78
CA SER A 131 -20.42 3.49 4.22
C SER A 131 -21.52 2.50 4.60
N LEU A 132 -22.59 2.43 3.80
CA LEU A 132 -23.68 1.51 4.00
C LEU A 132 -23.26 0.04 3.81
N LEU A 133 -22.48 -0.27 2.79
CA LEU A 133 -21.89 -1.59 2.57
C LEU A 133 -20.99 -2.03 3.73
N SER A 134 -20.28 -1.08 4.34
CA SER A 134 -19.43 -1.28 5.52
C SER A 134 -20.21 -1.35 6.83
N LYS A 135 -21.55 -1.30 6.77
CA LYS A 135 -22.46 -1.32 7.94
C LYS A 135 -22.17 -0.24 8.96
N LEU A 136 -21.65 0.90 8.52
CA LEU A 136 -21.41 2.06 9.36
C LEU A 136 -22.74 2.78 9.67
N ASN A 137 -22.81 3.38 10.84
CA ASN A 137 -23.88 4.30 11.17
C ASN A 137 -23.62 5.62 10.44
N VAL A 138 -24.41 5.86 9.38
CA VAL A 138 -24.31 7.07 8.57
C VAL A 138 -24.75 8.28 9.38
N VAL A 139 -24.00 9.39 9.29
CA VAL A 139 -24.32 10.64 10.00
C VAL A 139 -25.56 11.31 9.40
N GLY A 140 -26.32 12.05 10.21
CA GLY A 140 -27.49 12.79 9.72
C GLY A 140 -27.13 14.07 8.96
N GLU A 141 -25.95 14.61 9.21
CA GLU A 141 -25.45 15.84 8.58
C GLU A 141 -23.92 15.74 8.41
N VAL A 142 -23.42 16.13 7.26
CA VAL A 142 -21.98 16.09 6.94
C VAL A 142 -21.34 17.42 7.27
N HIS A 143 -20.38 17.42 8.18
CA HIS A 143 -19.57 18.56 8.54
C HIS A 143 -18.18 18.42 7.95
N ILE A 144 -17.71 19.46 7.25
CA ILE A 144 -16.37 19.50 6.69
C ILE A 144 -15.41 20.10 7.72
N THR A 145 -14.30 19.41 7.93
CA THR A 145 -13.20 19.84 8.80
C THR A 145 -11.92 20.06 8.01
N ARG A 146 -11.02 20.88 8.53
CA ARG A 146 -9.66 21.08 8.03
C ARG A 146 -8.69 20.28 8.86
N LYS A 147 -7.94 19.39 8.23
CA LYS A 147 -6.91 18.55 8.83
C LYS A 147 -5.55 19.14 8.44
N GLN A 148 -4.82 19.76 9.38
CA GLN A 148 -3.58 20.47 9.10
C GLN A 148 -2.47 19.54 8.57
N TYR A 149 -1.80 19.96 7.49
CA TYR A 149 -0.65 19.31 6.88
C TYR A 149 0.40 20.36 6.48
N LEU A 150 1.54 20.36 7.17
CA LEU A 150 2.63 21.30 6.89
C LEU A 150 3.82 20.66 6.16
N ASP A 151 3.69 19.39 5.78
CA ASP A 151 4.67 18.69 4.93
C ASP A 151 4.69 19.21 3.48
N GLY A 152 3.79 20.12 3.15
CA GLY A 152 3.66 20.70 1.84
C GLY A 152 2.84 19.86 0.87
N SER A 153 2.32 18.71 1.28
CA SER A 153 1.54 17.85 0.39
C SER A 153 0.24 18.48 -0.13
N ILE A 154 -0.21 19.57 0.53
CA ILE A 154 -1.39 20.35 0.13
C ILE A 154 -1.06 21.85 0.19
N PRO A 155 -1.24 22.62 -0.89
CA PRO A 155 -0.85 24.04 -0.93
C PRO A 155 -1.56 24.92 0.10
N THR A 156 -2.80 24.61 0.49
CA THR A 156 -3.55 25.32 1.52
C THR A 156 -2.98 25.11 2.95
N GLY A 157 -2.11 24.10 3.13
CA GLY A 157 -1.60 23.69 4.45
C GLY A 157 -2.59 22.85 5.27
N PHE A 158 -3.75 22.51 4.73
CA PHE A 158 -4.74 21.63 5.34
C PHE A 158 -5.49 20.81 4.28
N GLN A 159 -6.03 19.68 4.70
CA GLN A 159 -6.88 18.79 3.89
C GLN A 159 -8.33 18.92 4.39
N ARG A 160 -9.27 19.17 3.47
CA ARG A 160 -10.70 19.10 3.79
C ARG A 160 -11.12 17.65 3.88
N THR A 161 -11.73 17.29 5.00
CA THR A 161 -12.15 15.93 5.35
C THR A 161 -13.53 15.98 5.98
N ALA A 162 -14.38 15.00 5.69
CA ALA A 162 -15.69 14.87 6.33
C ALA A 162 -15.98 13.42 6.70
N ILE A 163 -16.43 13.18 7.93
CA ILE A 163 -16.87 11.85 8.39
C ILE A 163 -18.28 11.59 7.86
N LEU A 164 -18.49 10.44 7.25
CA LEU A 164 -19.77 10.02 6.67
C LEU A 164 -20.46 8.90 7.45
N GLY A 165 -19.69 8.06 8.11
CA GLY A 165 -20.21 6.96 8.92
C GLY A 165 -19.26 6.56 10.02
N VAL A 166 -19.79 6.07 11.11
CA VAL A 166 -19.03 5.68 12.31
C VAL A 166 -19.52 4.34 12.85
N GLU A 167 -18.65 3.64 13.58
CA GLU A 167 -18.96 2.39 14.29
C GLU A 167 -19.64 1.34 13.41
N GLY A 168 -18.85 0.70 12.55
CA GLY A 168 -19.29 -0.40 11.70
C GLY A 168 -18.57 -1.71 11.97
N GLU A 169 -18.90 -2.73 11.21
CA GLU A 169 -18.21 -4.02 11.29
C GLU A 169 -18.09 -4.70 9.91
N LEU A 170 -16.98 -5.39 9.71
CA LEU A 170 -16.74 -6.29 8.58
C LEU A 170 -16.76 -7.72 9.05
N GLN A 171 -17.41 -8.61 8.30
CA GLN A 171 -17.42 -10.04 8.58
C GLN A 171 -16.37 -10.75 7.72
N LEU A 172 -15.20 -11.08 8.28
CA LEU A 172 -14.27 -12.00 7.66
C LEU A 172 -14.76 -13.46 7.85
N PRO A 173 -14.20 -14.43 7.12
CA PRO A 173 -14.64 -15.84 7.22
C PRO A 173 -14.57 -16.41 8.65
N HIS A 174 -13.63 -15.94 9.46
CA HIS A 174 -13.36 -16.49 10.81
C HIS A 174 -13.43 -15.45 11.93
N LYS A 175 -13.58 -14.16 11.62
CA LYS A 175 -13.48 -13.06 12.60
C LYS A 175 -14.29 -11.85 12.15
N LYS A 176 -14.79 -11.09 13.11
CA LYS A 176 -15.31 -9.74 12.89
C LYS A 176 -14.20 -8.72 13.10
N ILE A 177 -14.16 -7.72 12.25
CA ILE A 177 -13.28 -6.55 12.36
C ILE A 177 -14.17 -5.33 12.51
N ARG A 178 -13.99 -4.58 13.57
CA ARG A 178 -14.74 -3.34 13.83
C ARG A 178 -14.15 -2.20 13.02
N LEU A 179 -15.03 -1.32 12.56
CA LEU A 179 -14.66 -0.08 11.90
C LEU A 179 -14.90 1.10 12.83
N ILE A 180 -13.94 2.03 12.88
CA ILE A 180 -14.07 3.28 13.60
C ILE A 180 -14.93 4.24 12.79
N GLN A 181 -14.53 4.47 11.52
CA GLN A 181 -15.18 5.43 10.64
C GLN A 181 -14.85 5.21 9.17
N LEU A 182 -15.64 5.84 8.32
CA LEU A 182 -15.30 6.18 6.95
C LEU A 182 -15.44 7.67 6.76
N SER A 183 -14.40 8.28 6.20
CA SER A 183 -14.38 9.68 5.81
C SER A 183 -14.18 9.85 4.31
N ILE A 184 -14.65 11.00 3.78
CA ILE A 184 -14.32 11.48 2.44
C ILE A 184 -13.37 12.67 2.58
N GLU A 185 -12.34 12.71 1.74
CA GLU A 185 -11.30 13.73 1.82
C GLU A 185 -10.69 14.06 0.44
N GLU A 186 -9.95 15.16 0.38
CA GLU A 186 -9.16 15.53 -0.79
C GLU A 186 -7.86 14.71 -0.82
N ASP A 187 -7.50 14.12 -1.96
CA ASP A 187 -6.16 13.54 -2.11
C ASP A 187 -5.11 14.66 -2.20
N SER A 188 -3.91 14.38 -1.74
CA SER A 188 -2.78 15.30 -1.71
C SER A 188 -2.03 15.37 -3.04
N CYS A 189 -1.16 16.36 -3.20
CA CYS A 189 -0.22 16.47 -4.30
C CYS A 189 0.67 15.22 -4.40
N ARG A 190 1.20 14.97 -5.58
CA ARG A 190 2.12 13.87 -5.86
C ARG A 190 3.56 14.34 -5.70
N GLU A 191 4.28 13.79 -4.70
CA GLU A 191 5.70 14.09 -4.48
C GLU A 191 6.55 13.63 -5.64
N ILE A 192 7.44 14.47 -6.11
CA ILE A 192 8.41 14.21 -7.19
C ILE A 192 9.81 14.03 -6.62
N SER A 193 10.21 14.90 -5.69
CA SER A 193 11.51 14.83 -5.02
C SER A 193 11.48 15.47 -3.65
N ASP A 194 12.35 14.97 -2.75
CA ASP A 194 12.60 15.51 -1.43
C ASP A 194 14.11 15.40 -1.15
N ILE A 195 14.84 16.48 -1.43
CA ILE A 195 16.31 16.54 -1.33
C ILE A 195 16.70 17.78 -0.53
N GLY A 196 17.42 17.57 0.59
CA GLY A 196 17.80 18.64 1.49
C GLY A 196 16.59 19.45 1.96
N HIS A 197 16.63 20.76 1.77
CA HIS A 197 15.53 21.67 2.14
C HIS A 197 14.53 21.94 1.02
N VAL A 198 14.59 21.25 -0.12
CA VAL A 198 13.69 21.44 -1.26
C VAL A 198 12.82 20.22 -1.46
N ARG A 199 11.49 20.46 -1.51
CA ARG A 199 10.52 19.41 -1.83
C ARG A 199 9.66 19.84 -3.01
N VAL A 200 9.52 18.98 -4.01
CA VAL A 200 8.80 19.27 -5.25
C VAL A 200 7.57 18.37 -5.37
N TYR A 201 6.44 19.00 -5.66
CA TYR A 201 5.15 18.32 -5.88
C TYR A 201 4.55 18.63 -7.26
N LYS A 202 3.72 17.71 -7.77
CA LYS A 202 2.77 17.96 -8.87
C LYS A 202 1.35 18.01 -8.34
N THR A 203 0.55 18.95 -8.84
CA THR A 203 -0.83 19.18 -8.36
C THR A 203 -1.88 18.33 -9.08
N ASP A 204 -1.50 17.49 -10.03
CA ASP A 204 -2.42 16.71 -10.87
C ASP A 204 -3.32 15.74 -10.06
N ARG A 205 -2.85 15.25 -8.91
CA ARG A 205 -3.62 14.40 -7.99
C ARG A 205 -4.38 15.18 -6.91
N LEU A 206 -3.95 16.41 -6.63
CA LEU A 206 -4.54 17.23 -5.58
C LEU A 206 -6.06 17.39 -5.78
N GLY A 207 -6.83 17.27 -4.69
CA GLY A 207 -8.27 17.48 -4.70
C GLY A 207 -9.08 16.30 -5.29
N MET A 208 -8.42 15.20 -5.69
CA MET A 208 -9.13 13.98 -6.08
C MET A 208 -10.01 13.49 -4.94
N PRO A 209 -11.29 13.10 -5.19
CA PRO A 209 -12.12 12.49 -4.15
C PRO A 209 -11.52 11.18 -3.66
N LEU A 210 -11.27 11.11 -2.38
CA LEU A 210 -10.64 9.99 -1.68
C LEU A 210 -11.54 9.58 -0.51
N ILE A 211 -11.72 8.29 -0.27
CA ILE A 211 -12.28 7.79 0.99
C ILE A 211 -11.19 7.15 1.82
N GLU A 212 -11.32 7.28 3.12
CA GLU A 212 -10.47 6.64 4.13
C GLU A 212 -11.36 5.79 5.05
N THR A 213 -11.17 4.47 5.04
CA THR A 213 -11.83 3.53 5.95
C THR A 213 -10.88 3.15 7.05
N VAL A 214 -11.24 3.43 8.31
CA VAL A 214 -10.41 3.22 9.50
C VAL A 214 -10.93 2.07 10.33
N THR A 215 -10.07 1.09 10.67
CA THR A 215 -10.44 -0.05 11.52
C THR A 215 -9.96 0.14 12.96
N TYR A 216 -10.60 -0.56 13.89
CA TYR A 216 -10.01 -0.83 15.19
C TYR A 216 -8.79 -1.78 15.05
N PRO A 217 -7.89 -1.86 16.04
CA PRO A 217 -6.71 -2.72 16.00
C PRO A 217 -7.05 -4.18 16.35
N ASP A 218 -8.03 -4.74 15.65
CA ASP A 218 -8.57 -6.07 15.93
C ASP A 218 -7.75 -7.22 15.29
N CYS A 219 -6.77 -6.90 14.43
CA CYS A 219 -5.91 -7.91 13.82
C CYS A 219 -4.83 -8.38 14.80
N GLU A 220 -4.71 -9.69 15.00
CA GLU A 220 -3.82 -10.34 15.98
C GLU A 220 -2.61 -11.01 15.33
N ASN A 221 -2.53 -11.01 14.01
CA ASN A 221 -1.40 -11.48 13.24
C ASN A 221 -1.31 -10.76 11.88
N PRO A 222 -0.15 -10.80 11.21
CA PRO A 222 0.08 -10.12 9.94
C PRO A 222 -0.81 -10.58 8.78
N ASP A 223 -1.24 -11.84 8.75
CA ASP A 223 -2.07 -12.37 7.68
C ASP A 223 -3.51 -11.85 7.79
N GLU A 224 -4.05 -11.70 9.01
CA GLU A 224 -5.34 -11.05 9.26
C GLU A 224 -5.34 -9.58 8.79
N VAL A 225 -4.22 -8.86 8.94
CA VAL A 225 -4.10 -7.47 8.45
C VAL A 225 -4.24 -7.43 6.94
N MET A 226 -3.55 -8.31 6.22
CA MET A 226 -3.64 -8.40 4.76
C MET A 226 -5.04 -8.82 4.30
N GLU A 227 -5.67 -9.78 4.98
CA GLU A 227 -7.01 -10.24 4.67
C GLU A 227 -8.05 -9.13 4.86
N THR A 228 -7.98 -8.40 5.98
CA THR A 228 -8.84 -7.24 6.27
C THR A 228 -8.67 -6.15 5.20
N CYS A 229 -7.44 -5.83 4.85
CA CYS A 229 -7.14 -4.87 3.80
C CYS A 229 -7.76 -5.28 2.46
N ASN A 230 -7.56 -6.53 2.04
CA ASN A 230 -8.14 -7.05 0.80
C ASN A 230 -9.67 -7.01 0.83
N TYR A 231 -10.30 -7.35 1.96
CA TYR A 231 -11.76 -7.29 2.10
C TYR A 231 -12.29 -5.87 1.88
N ILE A 232 -11.71 -4.86 2.55
CA ILE A 232 -12.12 -3.46 2.37
C ILE A 232 -11.94 -3.03 0.92
N ARG A 233 -10.82 -3.37 0.28
CA ARG A 233 -10.58 -3.05 -1.13
C ARG A 233 -11.57 -3.72 -2.07
N PHE A 234 -11.94 -4.97 -1.82
CA PHE A 234 -12.93 -5.67 -2.63
C PHE A 234 -14.32 -5.07 -2.44
N LEU A 235 -14.66 -4.70 -1.20
CA LEU A 235 -15.91 -4.01 -0.88
C LEU A 235 -16.00 -2.68 -1.64
N ASN A 236 -14.97 -1.84 -1.57
CA ASN A 236 -14.93 -0.57 -2.31
C ASN A 236 -15.13 -0.80 -3.83
N ARG A 237 -14.44 -1.79 -4.39
CA ARG A 237 -14.53 -2.13 -5.82
C ARG A 237 -15.85 -2.73 -6.23
N SER A 238 -16.57 -3.36 -5.32
CA SER A 238 -17.87 -3.98 -5.61
C SER A 238 -18.94 -2.99 -6.03
N THR A 239 -18.74 -1.71 -5.77
CA THR A 239 -19.61 -0.63 -6.27
C THR A 239 -19.42 -0.36 -7.78
N GLY A 240 -18.28 -0.75 -8.36
CA GLY A 240 -17.91 -0.39 -9.72
C GLY A 240 -17.63 1.11 -9.92
N LYS A 241 -17.54 1.90 -8.84
CA LYS A 241 -17.47 3.38 -8.86
C LYS A 241 -16.17 3.92 -8.26
N VAL A 242 -15.15 3.07 -8.10
CA VAL A 242 -13.84 3.46 -7.58
C VAL A 242 -12.76 3.30 -8.65
N ARG A 243 -11.75 4.15 -8.60
CA ARG A 243 -10.63 4.06 -9.53
C ARG A 243 -9.80 2.81 -9.28
N THR A 244 -9.23 2.29 -10.35
CA THR A 244 -8.32 1.14 -10.32
C THR A 244 -6.97 1.52 -10.92
N GLY A 245 -5.94 0.71 -10.67
CA GLY A 245 -4.60 0.97 -11.18
C GLY A 245 -3.63 1.51 -10.13
N MET A 246 -2.42 1.86 -10.57
CA MET A 246 -1.36 2.38 -9.70
C MET A 246 -1.74 3.73 -9.10
N GLY A 247 -1.64 3.86 -7.78
CA GLY A 247 -1.93 5.10 -7.06
C GLY A 247 -3.40 5.36 -6.75
N ALA A 248 -4.33 4.51 -7.24
CA ALA A 248 -5.76 4.65 -6.96
C ALA A 248 -6.15 4.22 -5.55
N GLY A 249 -5.36 3.37 -4.91
CA GLY A 249 -5.51 2.96 -3.52
C GLY A 249 -4.16 2.89 -2.85
N ARG A 250 -4.12 3.20 -1.56
CA ARG A 250 -2.96 3.04 -0.68
C ARG A 250 -3.43 2.66 0.71
N GLU A 251 -2.58 1.99 1.43
CA GLU A 251 -2.87 1.56 2.78
C GLU A 251 -1.88 2.17 3.76
N ASP A 252 -2.39 2.69 4.86
CA ASP A 252 -1.62 3.06 6.04
C ASP A 252 -1.91 2.02 7.13
N VAL A 253 -0.86 1.41 7.68
CA VAL A 253 -0.99 0.26 8.56
C VAL A 253 -0.50 0.61 9.96
N ASN A 254 -1.39 0.59 10.93
CA ASN A 254 -1.08 0.84 12.34
C ASN A 254 -0.63 -0.46 13.01
N VAL A 255 0.54 -0.45 13.62
CA VAL A 255 1.13 -1.61 14.33
C VAL A 255 1.52 -1.24 15.75
N SER A 256 1.27 -2.16 16.67
CA SER A 256 1.71 -2.07 18.05
C SER A 256 2.10 -3.44 18.58
N CYS A 257 2.83 -3.46 19.70
CA CYS A 257 3.09 -4.65 20.49
C CYS A 257 2.81 -4.38 21.98
N LYS A 258 2.85 -5.39 22.83
CA LYS A 258 2.64 -5.22 24.28
C LYS A 258 3.65 -4.21 24.87
N GLY A 259 3.14 -3.12 25.42
CA GLY A 259 3.95 -2.04 25.99
C GLY A 259 4.58 -1.10 24.95
N GLY A 260 4.29 -1.32 23.66
CA GLY A 260 4.66 -0.43 22.57
C GLY A 260 3.71 0.75 22.41
N SER A 261 3.85 1.45 21.29
CA SER A 261 3.01 2.59 20.91
C SER A 261 2.42 2.37 19.52
N ARG A 262 1.41 3.16 19.18
CA ARG A 262 0.92 3.19 17.81
C ARG A 262 2.02 3.74 16.89
N VAL A 263 2.44 2.93 15.92
CA VAL A 263 3.29 3.33 14.79
C VAL A 263 2.52 3.07 13.52
N GLU A 264 2.48 4.05 12.65
CA GLU A 264 1.77 4.00 11.38
C GLU A 264 2.76 3.81 10.24
N ILE A 265 2.63 2.73 9.48
CA ILE A 265 3.41 2.47 8.26
C ILE A 265 2.64 3.06 7.10
N LYS A 266 3.17 4.14 6.50
CA LYS A 266 2.53 4.89 5.44
C LYS A 266 2.80 4.36 4.04
N GLY A 267 1.79 4.55 3.18
CA GLY A 267 1.92 4.40 1.74
C GLY A 267 2.30 2.99 1.29
N VAL A 268 1.71 1.96 1.89
CA VAL A 268 1.94 0.59 1.45
C VAL A 268 1.33 0.40 0.06
N ALA A 269 2.19 0.28 -0.96
CA ALA A 269 1.77 0.21 -2.36
C ALA A 269 1.15 -1.15 -2.76
N HIS A 270 1.52 -2.21 -2.05
CA HIS A 270 1.09 -3.57 -2.38
C HIS A 270 0.65 -4.32 -1.11
N THR A 271 -0.59 -4.79 -1.08
CA THR A 271 -1.14 -5.52 0.08
C THR A 271 -0.30 -6.74 0.47
N LYS A 272 0.38 -7.38 -0.49
CA LYS A 272 1.29 -8.51 -0.23
C LYS A 272 2.52 -8.15 0.62
N TRP A 273 2.87 -6.86 0.76
CA TRP A 273 3.95 -6.41 1.63
C TRP A 273 3.51 -6.27 3.09
N ILE A 274 2.19 -6.10 3.34
CA ILE A 274 1.62 -5.89 4.67
C ILE A 274 2.10 -6.93 5.69
N PRO A 275 2.09 -8.24 5.39
CA PRO A 275 2.48 -9.22 6.38
C PRO A 275 3.95 -9.11 6.83
N GLU A 276 4.88 -8.83 5.92
CA GLU A 276 6.29 -8.68 6.27
C GLU A 276 6.55 -7.36 7.00
N LEU A 277 5.94 -6.27 6.54
CA LEU A 277 6.05 -4.96 7.17
C LEU A 277 5.53 -4.96 8.60
N THR A 278 4.35 -5.51 8.85
CA THR A 278 3.73 -5.55 10.19
C THR A 278 4.48 -6.48 11.14
N HIS A 279 4.96 -7.62 10.64
CA HIS A 279 5.82 -8.53 11.37
C HIS A 279 7.11 -7.83 11.85
N ASN A 280 7.84 -7.20 10.92
CA ASN A 280 9.10 -6.54 11.23
C ASN A 280 8.90 -5.32 12.14
N GLU A 281 7.81 -4.56 11.97
CA GLU A 281 7.52 -3.42 12.83
C GLU A 281 7.18 -3.84 14.27
N ALA A 282 6.37 -4.89 14.46
CA ALA A 282 6.06 -5.40 15.78
C ALA A 282 7.33 -5.87 16.51
N PHE A 283 8.22 -6.58 15.82
CA PHE A 283 9.52 -6.99 16.38
C PHE A 283 10.48 -5.81 16.59
N ARG A 284 10.44 -4.79 15.74
CA ARG A 284 11.19 -3.54 15.96
C ARG A 284 10.81 -2.92 17.30
N GLN A 285 9.52 -2.72 17.54
CA GLN A 285 9.04 -2.16 18.79
C GLN A 285 9.43 -3.01 19.99
N TRP A 286 9.19 -4.33 19.91
CA TRP A 286 9.56 -5.26 20.97
C TRP A 286 11.06 -5.21 21.30
N SER A 287 11.92 -5.18 20.27
CA SER A 287 13.37 -5.07 20.44
C SER A 287 13.79 -3.72 21.06
N LEU A 288 13.16 -2.62 20.66
CA LEU A 288 13.41 -1.30 21.23
C LEU A 288 13.00 -1.21 22.70
N LEU A 289 11.92 -1.89 23.12
CA LEU A 289 11.54 -1.99 24.55
C LEU A 289 12.60 -2.73 25.37
N LEU A 290 13.17 -3.80 24.84
CA LEU A 290 14.28 -4.50 25.49
C LEU A 290 15.55 -3.66 25.56
N MET A 291 15.82 -2.83 24.55
CA MET A 291 16.89 -1.84 24.58
C MET A 291 16.65 -0.75 25.63
N ARG A 292 15.44 -0.24 25.70
CA ARG A 292 15.01 0.73 26.75
C ARG A 292 15.32 0.19 28.13
N ASP A 293 14.94 -1.04 28.40
CA ASP A 293 15.15 -1.64 29.74
C ASP A 293 16.63 -1.77 30.05
N MET A 294 17.46 -2.20 29.10
CA MET A 294 18.92 -2.21 29.22
C MET A 294 19.50 -0.81 29.49
N LEU A 295 19.01 0.22 28.80
CA LEU A 295 19.48 1.59 28.99
C LEU A 295 19.06 2.16 30.36
N LYS A 296 17.85 1.87 30.85
CA LYS A 296 17.36 2.28 32.17
C LYS A 296 18.17 1.69 33.31
N GLU A 297 18.66 0.45 33.18
CA GLU A 297 19.58 -0.15 34.16
C GLU A 297 20.89 0.66 34.29
N ARG A 298 21.34 1.30 33.21
CA ARG A 298 22.61 2.04 33.16
C ARG A 298 22.46 3.52 33.46
N ILE A 299 21.31 4.11 33.11
CA ILE A 299 21.04 5.57 33.16
C ILE A 299 19.97 5.82 34.23
N THR A 300 20.43 6.14 35.44
CA THR A 300 19.56 6.36 36.62
C THR A 300 18.86 7.70 36.65
N LYS A 301 19.33 8.67 35.86
CA LYS A 301 18.75 10.05 35.77
C LYS A 301 18.48 10.42 34.31
N PRO A 302 17.42 9.89 33.67
CA PRO A 302 17.12 10.17 32.26
C PRO A 302 16.95 11.65 31.93
N ALA A 303 16.28 12.41 32.79
CA ALA A 303 16.06 13.85 32.58
C ALA A 303 17.33 14.68 32.51
N ALA A 304 18.41 14.24 33.17
CA ALA A 304 19.70 14.92 33.14
C ALA A 304 20.65 14.40 32.05
N TRP A 305 20.20 13.40 31.26
CA TRP A 305 21.04 12.82 30.21
C TRP A 305 21.19 13.78 29.04
N LYS A 306 22.43 14.03 28.64
CA LYS A 306 22.78 14.91 27.51
C LYS A 306 23.92 14.34 26.72
N ILE A 307 23.94 14.63 25.42
CA ILE A 307 25.09 14.39 24.55
C ILE A 307 26.24 15.37 24.85
N ARG A 308 27.44 15.02 24.39
CA ARG A 308 28.59 15.92 24.32
C ARG A 308 29.11 15.91 22.91
N SER A 309 29.45 17.04 22.35
CA SER A 309 29.93 17.13 20.98
C SER A 309 31.18 18.01 20.86
N VAL A 310 32.00 17.71 19.85
CA VAL A 310 33.17 18.51 19.47
C VAL A 310 33.29 18.53 17.93
N TYR A 311 33.68 19.65 17.38
CA TYR A 311 33.98 19.77 15.96
C TYR A 311 35.28 19.02 15.62
N LEU A 312 35.31 18.34 14.48
CA LEU A 312 36.48 17.66 13.97
C LEU A 312 37.03 18.39 12.75
N ASP A 313 38.36 18.46 12.64
CA ASP A 313 39.03 18.87 11.41
C ASP A 313 39.00 17.74 10.38
N ARG A 314 38.79 18.06 9.10
CA ARG A 314 38.78 17.07 8.01
C ARG A 314 40.06 16.21 7.95
N SER A 315 41.21 16.77 8.37
CA SER A 315 42.46 16.04 8.44
C SER A 315 42.41 14.84 9.39
N GLN A 316 41.49 14.85 10.35
CA GLN A 316 41.30 13.74 11.29
C GLN A 316 40.59 12.52 10.64
N LEU A 317 39.98 12.71 9.46
CA LEU A 317 39.31 11.66 8.69
C LEU A 317 39.85 11.51 7.25
N ARG A 318 41.08 11.85 7.00
CA ARG A 318 41.72 11.88 5.64
C ARG A 318 41.60 10.60 4.80
N LYS A 319 41.34 9.45 5.43
CA LYS A 319 41.22 8.14 4.75
C LYS A 319 39.77 7.68 4.62
N VAL A 320 38.83 8.51 5.06
CA VAL A 320 37.38 8.23 4.96
C VAL A 320 36.87 8.97 3.73
N ASP A 321 36.15 8.28 2.88
CA ASP A 321 35.44 8.89 1.76
C ASP A 321 34.22 9.64 2.32
N LEU A 322 34.27 10.98 2.26
CA LEU A 322 33.25 11.86 2.82
C LEU A 322 32.36 12.35 1.67
N PRO A 323 31.03 12.43 1.89
CA PRO A 323 30.14 12.96 0.88
C PRO A 323 30.36 14.46 0.64
N ASP A 324 29.94 14.96 -0.52
CA ASP A 324 30.13 16.37 -0.92
C ASP A 324 29.47 17.35 0.05
N HIS A 325 28.31 16.99 0.61
CA HIS A 325 27.59 17.81 1.59
C HIS A 325 28.19 17.80 3.00
N ALA A 326 29.28 17.06 3.26
CA ALA A 326 29.95 17.03 4.55
C ALA A 326 30.82 18.31 4.76
N GLU A 327 30.18 19.48 4.87
CA GLU A 327 30.89 20.74 5.16
C GLU A 327 31.52 20.71 6.55
N MET A 328 30.73 20.27 7.54
CA MET A 328 31.15 20.15 8.92
C MET A 328 31.17 18.69 9.36
N LEU A 329 32.11 18.39 10.25
CA LEU A 329 32.24 17.09 10.92
C LEU A 329 32.14 17.32 12.43
N VAL A 330 31.20 16.62 13.08
CA VAL A 330 30.99 16.76 14.52
C VAL A 330 30.97 15.40 15.18
N ALA A 331 31.92 15.14 16.05
CA ALA A 331 31.90 13.95 16.89
C ALA A 331 30.94 14.16 18.08
N VAL A 332 30.19 13.13 18.38
CA VAL A 332 29.19 13.13 19.45
C VAL A 332 29.39 11.93 20.37
N ASN A 333 29.40 12.17 21.66
CA ASN A 333 29.40 11.13 22.69
C ASN A 333 28.00 10.89 23.22
N LEU A 334 27.62 9.63 23.29
CA LEU A 334 26.37 9.15 23.86
C LEU A 334 26.65 8.40 25.18
N PRO A 335 26.53 9.07 26.33
CA PRO A 335 26.88 8.47 27.61
C PRO A 335 26.07 7.18 27.90
N LYS A 336 26.78 6.12 28.24
CA LYS A 336 26.24 4.78 28.62
C LYS A 336 25.44 4.06 27.51
N PHE A 337 25.62 4.44 26.24
CA PHE A 337 24.97 3.83 25.08
C PHE A 337 25.81 2.72 24.41
N GLU A 338 26.90 2.23 25.03
CA GLU A 338 27.67 1.11 24.48
C GLU A 338 26.76 -0.09 24.18
N GLY A 339 26.79 -0.59 22.93
CA GLY A 339 25.97 -1.71 22.44
C GLY A 339 24.57 -1.28 21.97
N ALA A 340 24.17 -0.03 22.14
CA ALA A 340 22.88 0.45 21.67
C ALA A 340 22.89 0.79 20.18
N LEU A 341 23.98 1.36 19.64
CA LEU A 341 24.06 1.73 18.23
C LEU A 341 23.97 0.50 17.31
N SER A 342 24.56 -0.62 17.72
CA SER A 342 24.50 -1.90 17.02
C SER A 342 23.34 -2.80 17.44
N TRP A 343 22.38 -2.29 18.22
CA TRP A 343 21.21 -3.05 18.66
C TRP A 343 20.27 -3.34 17.48
N PHE A 344 19.83 -4.59 17.37
CA PHE A 344 18.87 -5.02 16.35
C PHE A 344 17.56 -4.22 16.42
N THR A 345 17.09 -3.74 15.28
CA THR A 345 15.77 -3.11 15.16
C THR A 345 14.90 -3.82 14.11
N GLN A 346 15.44 -4.07 12.95
CA GLN A 346 14.77 -4.78 11.85
C GLN A 346 15.81 -5.65 11.11
N PRO A 347 15.40 -6.58 10.25
CA PRO A 347 16.35 -7.34 9.44
C PRO A 347 17.34 -6.42 8.71
N GLY A 348 18.64 -6.62 8.97
CA GLY A 348 19.71 -5.80 8.37
C GLY A 348 19.82 -4.37 8.92
N LYS A 349 18.99 -3.95 9.87
CA LYS A 349 19.03 -2.61 10.47
C LYS A 349 19.28 -2.65 11.98
N MET A 350 19.93 -1.61 12.47
CA MET A 350 20.26 -1.42 13.87
C MET A 350 19.81 -0.02 14.34
N PHE A 351 19.87 0.26 15.63
CA PHE A 351 19.42 1.53 16.18
C PHE A 351 20.14 2.76 15.56
N ALA A 352 21.40 2.62 15.16
CA ALA A 352 22.10 3.68 14.44
C ALA A 352 21.39 4.10 13.15
N ASN A 353 20.72 3.16 12.44
CA ASN A 353 19.94 3.51 11.24
C ASN A 353 18.74 4.41 11.59
N GLU A 354 18.13 4.23 12.76
CA GLU A 354 17.04 5.11 13.22
C GLU A 354 17.52 6.57 13.44
N LEU A 355 18.75 6.74 13.95
CA LEU A 355 19.37 8.06 14.08
C LEU A 355 19.64 8.69 12.71
N ALA A 356 20.24 7.93 11.80
CA ALA A 356 20.54 8.40 10.44
C ALA A 356 19.28 8.76 9.63
N ASP A 357 18.19 7.99 9.80
CA ASP A 357 16.89 8.29 9.18
C ASP A 357 16.33 9.62 9.66
N ARG A 358 16.38 9.89 10.98
CA ARG A 358 15.91 11.14 11.56
C ARG A 358 16.77 12.35 11.17
N LEU A 359 18.08 12.18 11.04
CA LEU A 359 18.95 13.22 10.50
C LEU A 359 18.55 13.63 9.09
N LYS A 360 18.22 12.65 8.24
CA LYS A 360 17.72 12.93 6.88
C LYS A 360 16.43 13.73 6.90
N VAL A 361 15.47 13.32 7.70
CA VAL A 361 14.11 13.90 7.67
C VAL A 361 14.05 15.24 8.42
N ILE A 362 14.61 15.31 9.63
CA ILE A 362 14.45 16.48 10.52
C ILE A 362 15.54 17.53 10.28
N ALA A 363 16.80 17.09 10.15
CA ALA A 363 17.91 18.00 9.89
C ALA A 363 18.19 18.20 8.39
N CYS A 364 17.41 17.55 7.51
CA CYS A 364 17.54 17.66 6.05
C CYS A 364 18.94 17.28 5.50
N ILE A 365 19.69 16.45 6.22
CA ILE A 365 21.03 16.01 5.82
C ILE A 365 20.93 14.69 5.08
N GLU A 366 21.26 14.69 3.79
CA GLU A 366 21.21 13.50 2.97
C GLU A 366 22.20 12.40 3.44
N LYS A 367 21.85 11.14 3.19
CA LYS A 367 22.73 10.01 3.52
C LYS A 367 23.83 9.84 2.45
N PRO A 368 25.03 9.43 2.85
CA PRO A 368 25.48 9.10 4.21
C PRO A 368 25.71 10.35 5.07
N ASN A 369 25.08 10.41 6.24
CA ASN A 369 25.10 11.58 7.12
C ASN A 369 25.73 11.32 8.49
N MET A 370 26.09 10.07 8.77
CA MET A 370 26.59 9.67 10.06
C MET A 370 27.52 8.45 9.96
N LEU A 371 28.59 8.45 10.77
CA LEU A 371 29.43 7.28 11.07
C LEU A 371 29.35 6.98 12.55
N HIS A 372 29.58 5.73 13.00
CA HIS A 372 29.49 5.41 14.41
C HIS A 372 30.49 4.34 14.86
N SER A 373 30.80 4.33 16.17
CA SER A 373 31.83 3.45 16.77
C SER A 373 31.45 1.97 16.79
N GLU A 374 30.21 1.63 16.44
CA GLU A 374 29.68 0.27 16.46
C GLU A 374 29.27 -0.23 15.07
N GLU A 375 29.97 0.19 14.03
CA GLU A 375 29.76 -0.31 12.67
C GLU A 375 30.21 -1.77 12.55
N ILE A 376 29.39 -2.62 11.93
CA ILE A 376 29.74 -4.02 11.65
C ILE A 376 30.89 -4.09 10.64
N LYS A 377 30.91 -3.15 9.69
CA LYS A 377 31.99 -2.93 8.73
C LYS A 377 32.58 -1.54 8.98
N PRO A 378 33.56 -1.40 9.86
CA PRO A 378 34.03 -0.09 10.29
C PRO A 378 34.76 0.66 9.15
N VAL A 379 34.28 1.88 8.89
CA VAL A 379 34.92 2.83 7.97
C VAL A 379 36.02 3.61 8.68
N VAL A 380 35.79 3.94 9.95
CA VAL A 380 36.77 4.64 10.81
C VAL A 380 37.59 3.63 11.61
N SER A 381 38.93 3.75 11.57
CA SER A 381 39.83 2.84 12.30
C SER A 381 39.70 2.99 13.82
N GLU A 382 39.92 1.90 14.56
CA GLU A 382 39.87 1.93 16.04
C GLU A 382 40.86 2.94 16.64
N LYS A 383 42.06 3.10 16.04
CA LYS A 383 43.03 4.12 16.45
C LYS A 383 42.41 5.52 16.40
N ARG A 384 41.61 5.82 15.36
CA ARG A 384 40.97 7.10 15.20
C ARG A 384 39.81 7.27 16.24
N TRP A 385 39.03 6.21 16.48
CA TRP A 385 38.04 6.23 17.53
C TRP A 385 38.62 6.50 18.93
N ILE A 386 39.81 5.96 19.23
CA ILE A 386 40.52 6.24 20.49
C ILE A 386 40.88 7.74 20.60
N GLU A 387 41.34 8.37 19.53
CA GLU A 387 41.63 9.80 19.51
C GLU A 387 40.36 10.64 19.71
N ILE A 388 39.27 10.30 19.02
CA ILE A 388 37.96 10.96 19.14
C ILE A 388 37.38 10.82 20.57
N ARG A 389 37.46 9.63 21.17
CA ARG A 389 37.05 9.40 22.57
C ARG A 389 37.79 10.32 23.56
N LYS A 390 39.09 10.56 23.33
CA LYS A 390 39.88 11.51 24.16
C LYS A 390 39.37 12.94 24.01
N LEU A 391 39.10 13.38 22.77
CA LEU A 391 38.57 14.72 22.52
C LEU A 391 37.18 14.92 23.16
N LEU A 392 36.37 13.89 23.19
CA LEU A 392 35.03 13.88 23.78
C LEU A 392 35.03 13.67 25.30
N ASP A 393 36.17 13.37 25.94
CA ASP A 393 36.26 12.95 27.34
C ASP A 393 35.28 11.76 27.60
N ALA A 394 35.19 10.83 26.64
CA ALA A 394 34.28 9.72 26.68
C ALA A 394 34.71 8.68 27.73
N LYS A 395 33.75 8.12 28.43
CA LYS A 395 33.94 7.12 29.49
C LYS A 395 33.70 5.71 28.96
N LYS A 396 34.16 4.72 29.71
CA LYS A 396 33.82 3.32 29.44
C LYS A 396 32.29 3.15 29.52
N GLY A 397 31.72 2.49 28.52
CA GLY A 397 30.29 2.30 28.41
C GLY A 397 29.59 3.35 27.54
N ASP A 398 30.32 4.33 27.01
CA ASP A 398 29.77 5.31 26.08
C ASP A 398 29.88 4.82 24.63
N ALA A 399 28.96 5.27 23.78
CA ALA A 399 29.05 5.10 22.33
C ALA A 399 29.33 6.44 21.64
N GLN A 400 29.94 6.41 20.45
CA GLN A 400 30.27 7.61 19.72
C GLN A 400 29.77 7.55 18.28
N LEU A 401 29.42 8.72 17.74
CA LEU A 401 29.10 8.91 16.34
C LEU A 401 29.77 10.19 15.80
N ILE A 402 29.82 10.31 14.48
CA ILE A 402 30.30 11.50 13.76
C ILE A 402 29.15 11.89 12.83
N ILE A 403 28.62 13.10 13.00
CA ILE A 403 27.63 13.71 12.09
C ILE A 403 28.39 14.42 10.98
N MET A 404 27.89 14.35 9.76
CA MET A 404 28.43 14.99 8.55
C MET A 404 27.32 15.77 7.88
N GLY A 405 27.48 17.07 7.66
CA GLY A 405 26.43 17.87 7.01
C GLY A 405 26.78 19.35 6.87
N PRO A 406 25.85 20.13 6.29
CA PRO A 406 25.98 21.59 6.19
C PRO A 406 26.07 22.26 7.56
N GLU A 407 26.84 23.33 7.69
CA GLU A 407 27.00 24.06 8.96
C GLU A 407 25.67 24.53 9.54
N ALA A 408 24.78 25.01 8.69
CA ALA A 408 23.44 25.52 9.08
C ALA A 408 22.54 24.47 9.76
N ASP A 409 22.80 23.17 9.52
CA ASP A 409 21.95 22.06 9.96
C ASP A 409 22.51 21.28 11.15
N ILE A 410 23.78 21.51 11.50
CA ILE A 410 24.46 20.77 12.58
C ILE A 410 23.75 20.95 13.91
N LYS A 411 23.23 22.14 14.24
CA LYS A 411 22.49 22.34 15.49
C LYS A 411 21.24 21.48 15.54
N THR A 412 20.45 21.50 14.47
CA THR A 412 19.23 20.66 14.35
C THR A 412 19.59 19.18 14.43
N ALA A 413 20.70 18.76 13.82
CA ALA A 413 21.19 17.38 13.85
C ALA A 413 21.55 16.93 15.28
N LEU A 414 22.26 17.77 16.04
CA LEU A 414 22.62 17.48 17.43
C LEU A 414 21.36 17.36 18.33
N ASP A 415 20.43 18.31 18.20
CA ASP A 415 19.16 18.27 18.92
C ASP A 415 18.36 17.01 18.57
N THR A 416 18.32 16.61 17.30
CA THR A 416 17.65 15.39 16.81
C THR A 416 18.25 14.11 17.41
N ILE A 417 19.58 14.02 17.48
CA ILE A 417 20.26 12.86 18.09
C ILE A 417 19.95 12.79 19.59
N GLU A 418 20.06 13.91 20.30
CA GLU A 418 19.78 13.97 21.74
C GLU A 418 18.32 13.56 22.02
N GLU A 419 17.37 14.13 21.29
CA GLU A 419 15.95 13.82 21.42
C GLU A 419 15.65 12.34 21.16
N ARG A 420 16.17 11.77 20.05
CA ARG A 420 15.94 10.34 19.76
C ARG A 420 16.55 9.42 20.80
N CYS A 421 17.70 9.75 21.33
CA CYS A 421 18.31 8.98 22.42
C CYS A 421 17.50 9.07 23.72
N LYS A 422 16.92 10.24 24.06
CA LYS A 422 16.00 10.39 25.20
C LYS A 422 14.73 9.56 25.00
N MET A 423 14.13 9.60 23.81
CA MET A 423 12.98 8.74 23.47
C MET A 423 13.30 7.24 23.64
N ALA A 424 14.54 6.82 23.39
CA ALA A 424 14.95 5.43 23.61
C ALA A 424 14.92 5.01 25.10
N LEU A 425 15.01 5.97 26.02
CA LEU A 425 14.86 5.74 27.45
C LEU A 425 13.39 5.68 27.88
N GLU A 426 12.50 6.32 27.14
CA GLU A 426 11.05 6.36 27.43
C GLU A 426 10.33 5.13 26.87
N GLY A 427 10.62 4.76 25.64
CA GLY A 427 10.01 3.63 24.95
C GLY A 427 9.95 3.79 23.45
N ILE A 428 8.77 3.51 22.88
CA ILE A 428 8.54 3.61 21.45
C ILE A 428 7.94 4.99 21.13
N PRO A 429 8.58 5.81 20.31
CA PRO A 429 7.99 7.07 19.88
C PRO A 429 6.76 6.80 18.99
N GLN A 430 5.74 7.62 19.14
CA GLN A 430 4.62 7.66 18.21
C GLN A 430 5.09 8.35 16.93
N GLU A 431 5.18 7.60 15.86
CA GLU A 431 5.75 8.05 14.59
C GLU A 431 5.11 7.40 13.39
N THR A 432 5.19 8.07 12.23
CA THR A 432 4.91 7.45 10.95
C THR A 432 6.21 6.95 10.32
N ARG A 433 6.12 5.86 9.58
CA ARG A 433 7.25 5.21 8.92
C ARG A 433 6.91 4.89 7.47
N LYS A 434 7.83 5.19 6.58
CA LYS A 434 7.70 4.85 5.15
C LYS A 434 8.00 3.36 4.94
N SER A 435 7.14 2.68 4.19
CA SER A 435 7.32 1.27 3.80
C SER A 435 8.43 1.11 2.75
N LEU A 436 9.20 0.01 2.84
CA LEU A 436 10.19 -0.39 1.84
C LEU A 436 9.82 -1.77 1.29
N GLU A 437 10.25 -2.05 0.06
CA GLU A 437 9.95 -3.31 -0.63
C GLU A 437 10.55 -4.54 0.06
N ASP A 438 11.64 -4.37 0.80
CA ASP A 438 12.30 -5.44 1.57
C ASP A 438 11.55 -5.82 2.87
N GLY A 439 10.37 -5.24 3.11
CA GLY A 439 9.56 -5.46 4.31
C GLY A 439 10.06 -4.71 5.53
N THR A 440 11.03 -3.82 5.40
CA THR A 440 11.49 -2.92 6.47
C THR A 440 10.90 -1.53 6.33
N THR A 441 11.08 -0.70 7.36
CA THR A 441 10.57 0.67 7.40
C THR A 441 11.68 1.66 7.75
N ILE A 442 11.48 2.92 7.37
CA ILE A 442 12.33 4.06 7.79
C ILE A 442 11.47 5.16 8.40
N PHE A 443 12.05 5.98 9.27
CA PHE A 443 11.37 7.12 9.88
C PHE A 443 10.88 8.10 8.79
N GLU A 444 9.64 8.55 8.91
CA GLU A 444 9.06 9.55 8.01
C GLU A 444 8.74 10.85 8.75
N ARG A 445 7.95 10.79 9.82
CA ARG A 445 7.63 11.95 10.68
C ARG A 445 7.07 11.52 12.04
N VAL A 446 6.87 12.48 12.93
CA VAL A 446 6.13 12.28 14.20
C VAL A 446 4.65 12.00 13.86
N LEU A 447 4.00 11.13 14.63
CA LEU A 447 2.57 10.84 14.43
C LEU A 447 1.75 12.09 14.79
N PRO A 448 0.83 12.54 13.93
CA PRO A 448 -0.02 13.68 14.21
C PRO A 448 -0.93 13.49 15.42
N GLY A 449 -1.11 14.53 16.21
CA GLY A 449 -2.10 14.58 17.28
C GLY A 449 -3.52 14.91 16.80
N ALA A 450 -4.46 14.94 17.76
CA ALA A 450 -5.86 15.35 17.50
C ALA A 450 -5.98 16.85 17.22
N ASP A 451 -5.04 17.67 17.72
CA ASP A 451 -5.08 19.14 17.67
C ASP A 451 -4.90 19.73 16.26
N ARG A 452 -4.69 18.90 15.25
CA ARG A 452 -4.58 19.33 13.84
C ARG A 452 -5.91 19.51 13.13
N MET A 453 -7.04 19.11 13.75
CA MET A 453 -8.38 19.17 13.14
C MET A 453 -9.15 20.38 13.68
N TYR A 454 -9.77 21.14 12.76
CA TYR A 454 -10.63 22.28 13.11
C TYR A 454 -11.74 22.44 12.04
N PRO A 455 -12.88 23.11 12.38
CA PRO A 455 -13.99 23.29 11.46
C PRO A 455 -13.58 24.06 10.19
N ASP A 456 -14.14 23.64 9.04
CA ASP A 456 -14.04 24.44 7.81
C ASP A 456 -15.08 25.56 7.85
N THR A 457 -14.61 26.80 7.84
CA THR A 457 -15.48 27.99 7.89
C THR A 457 -16.03 28.41 6.52
N ASP A 458 -15.52 27.79 5.44
CA ASP A 458 -15.91 28.12 4.07
C ASP A 458 -17.00 27.20 3.53
N SER A 459 -17.31 26.11 4.24
CA SER A 459 -18.24 25.07 3.78
C SER A 459 -19.44 24.95 4.75
N ALA A 460 -20.64 25.11 4.23
CA ALA A 460 -21.86 24.85 4.99
C ALA A 460 -22.05 23.36 5.27
N PRO A 461 -22.64 22.95 6.40
CA PRO A 461 -23.05 21.59 6.65
C PRO A 461 -24.00 21.07 5.57
N ILE A 462 -23.92 19.76 5.28
CA ILE A 462 -24.72 19.10 4.24
C ILE A 462 -25.67 18.12 4.94
N PRO A 463 -26.99 18.42 5.07
CA PRO A 463 -27.95 17.47 5.62
C PRO A 463 -28.12 16.27 4.69
N LEU A 464 -28.30 15.09 5.27
CA LEU A 464 -28.56 13.84 4.58
C LEU A 464 -30.01 13.41 4.83
N GLU A 465 -30.84 13.51 3.80
CA GLU A 465 -32.25 13.14 3.87
C GLU A 465 -32.40 11.61 3.95
N ASP A 466 -33.29 11.12 4.83
CA ASP A 466 -33.55 9.69 5.03
C ASP A 466 -33.98 8.99 3.74
N ASP A 467 -34.84 9.62 2.93
CA ASP A 467 -35.31 9.09 1.65
C ASP A 467 -34.12 8.87 0.66
N TYR A 468 -33.13 9.76 0.68
CA TYR A 468 -31.95 9.60 -0.12
C TYR A 468 -31.10 8.41 0.33
N ILE A 469 -30.86 8.29 1.64
CA ILE A 469 -30.12 7.14 2.22
C ILE A 469 -30.85 5.83 1.95
N ASP A 470 -32.17 5.79 2.07
CA ASP A 470 -32.96 4.58 1.80
C ASP A 470 -32.94 4.22 0.31
N SER A 471 -32.91 5.20 -0.59
CA SER A 471 -32.73 4.94 -2.02
C SER A 471 -31.38 4.30 -2.35
N LEU A 472 -30.31 4.70 -1.66
CA LEU A 472 -29.00 4.07 -1.80
C LEU A 472 -29.00 2.62 -1.29
N LYS A 473 -29.62 2.35 -0.13
CA LYS A 473 -29.73 1.00 0.44
C LYS A 473 -30.40 0.00 -0.50
N GLN A 474 -31.41 0.43 -1.25
CA GLN A 474 -32.13 -0.44 -2.19
C GLN A 474 -31.27 -0.90 -3.40
N ASN A 475 -30.22 -0.18 -3.71
CA ASN A 475 -29.36 -0.40 -4.88
C ASN A 475 -27.97 -0.94 -4.53
N LEU A 476 -27.74 -1.33 -3.27
CA LEU A 476 -26.45 -1.86 -2.85
C LEU A 476 -26.12 -3.18 -3.55
N PRO A 477 -24.87 -3.39 -3.98
CA PRO A 477 -24.42 -4.68 -4.46
C PRO A 477 -24.40 -5.73 -3.32
N ASP A 478 -24.41 -7.02 -3.69
CA ASP A 478 -24.25 -8.11 -2.72
C ASP A 478 -22.95 -7.94 -1.91
N ASP A 479 -23.02 -8.26 -0.61
CA ASP A 479 -21.85 -8.28 0.27
C ASP A 479 -20.78 -9.24 -0.27
N ILE A 480 -19.51 -8.88 -0.08
CA ILE A 480 -18.35 -9.67 -0.54
C ILE A 480 -18.37 -11.09 0.03
N ILE A 481 -18.82 -11.28 1.26
CA ILE A 481 -18.91 -12.62 1.86
C ILE A 481 -19.95 -13.50 1.16
N GLU A 482 -21.07 -12.90 0.71
CA GLU A 482 -22.08 -13.63 -0.04
C GLU A 482 -21.57 -14.01 -1.43
N ARG A 483 -20.87 -13.10 -2.11
CA ARG A 483 -20.18 -13.39 -3.38
C ARG A 483 -19.13 -14.49 -3.22
N TYR A 484 -18.37 -14.47 -2.12
CA TYR A 484 -17.40 -15.53 -1.78
C TYR A 484 -18.09 -16.90 -1.62
N LYS A 485 -19.21 -16.95 -0.87
CA LYS A 485 -20.00 -18.18 -0.70
C LYS A 485 -20.52 -18.71 -2.04
N LYS A 486 -20.99 -17.82 -2.92
CA LYS A 486 -21.44 -18.20 -4.27
C LYS A 486 -20.30 -18.81 -5.10
N LEU A 487 -19.11 -18.17 -5.14
CA LEU A 487 -17.93 -18.70 -5.85
C LEU A 487 -17.55 -20.10 -5.36
N LYS A 488 -17.59 -20.31 -4.03
CA LYS A 488 -17.29 -21.59 -3.40
C LYS A 488 -18.35 -22.66 -3.76
N ALA A 489 -19.62 -22.30 -3.69
CA ALA A 489 -20.72 -23.20 -4.07
C ALA A 489 -20.65 -23.61 -5.56
N TRP A 490 -20.19 -22.73 -6.43
CA TRP A 490 -19.93 -23.00 -7.85
C TRP A 490 -18.66 -23.83 -8.11
N GLY A 491 -17.88 -24.15 -7.07
CA GLY A 491 -16.64 -24.93 -7.20
C GLY A 491 -15.55 -24.21 -7.99
N ILE A 492 -15.57 -22.88 -8.00
CA ILE A 492 -14.54 -22.05 -8.63
C ILE A 492 -13.26 -22.15 -7.80
N PRO A 493 -12.05 -22.26 -8.40
CA PRO A 493 -10.80 -22.36 -7.68
C PRO A 493 -10.50 -21.09 -6.86
N GLU A 494 -10.11 -21.26 -5.59
CA GLU A 494 -9.89 -20.12 -4.65
C GLU A 494 -8.73 -19.19 -5.07
N ASP A 495 -7.73 -19.71 -5.78
CA ASP A 495 -6.61 -18.91 -6.31
C ASP A 495 -7.05 -17.85 -7.34
N THR A 496 -8.28 -17.94 -7.86
CA THR A 496 -8.88 -16.96 -8.78
C THR A 496 -9.60 -15.81 -8.07
N TYR A 497 -10.02 -15.98 -6.80
CA TYR A 497 -10.94 -15.05 -6.12
C TYR A 497 -10.38 -13.65 -5.98
N THR A 498 -9.11 -13.53 -5.57
CA THR A 498 -8.45 -12.23 -5.43
C THR A 498 -8.48 -11.44 -6.74
N PHE A 499 -8.27 -12.09 -7.88
CA PHE A 499 -8.31 -11.42 -9.18
C PHE A 499 -9.74 -11.04 -9.56
N ILE A 500 -10.71 -11.95 -9.39
CA ILE A 500 -12.13 -11.73 -9.69
C ILE A 500 -12.65 -10.52 -8.90
N PHE A 501 -12.41 -10.47 -7.57
CA PHE A 501 -12.86 -9.36 -6.75
C PHE A 501 -12.07 -8.08 -7.01
N SER A 502 -10.77 -8.17 -7.27
CA SER A 502 -9.96 -6.97 -7.52
C SER A 502 -10.33 -6.24 -8.81
N LYS A 503 -10.96 -6.92 -9.78
CA LYS A 503 -11.40 -6.36 -11.05
C LYS A 503 -12.94 -6.23 -11.14
N ASP A 504 -13.65 -6.55 -10.05
CA ASP A 504 -15.11 -6.62 -9.98
C ASP A 504 -15.74 -7.43 -11.13
N TYR A 505 -15.16 -8.60 -11.42
CA TYR A 505 -15.68 -9.51 -12.46
C TYR A 505 -16.85 -10.35 -11.98
N PHE A 506 -17.17 -10.36 -10.69
CA PHE A 506 -18.24 -11.19 -10.15
C PHE A 506 -19.60 -10.96 -10.82
N PRO A 507 -20.10 -9.71 -11.01
CA PRO A 507 -21.42 -9.48 -11.61
C PRO A 507 -21.54 -10.06 -13.03
N ILE A 508 -20.50 -9.85 -13.84
CA ILE A 508 -20.52 -10.35 -15.22
C ILE A 508 -20.40 -11.88 -15.28
N MET A 509 -19.63 -12.49 -14.37
CA MET A 509 -19.53 -13.95 -14.25
C MET A 509 -20.86 -14.56 -13.84
N GLU A 510 -21.54 -13.97 -12.84
CA GLU A 510 -22.84 -14.42 -12.38
C GLU A 510 -23.87 -14.41 -13.52
N ARG A 511 -23.91 -13.33 -14.31
CA ARG A 511 -24.77 -13.24 -15.48
C ARG A 511 -24.46 -14.31 -16.54
N ILE A 512 -23.19 -14.55 -16.83
CA ILE A 512 -22.79 -15.60 -17.80
C ILE A 512 -23.23 -16.99 -17.30
N ILE A 513 -23.07 -17.25 -16.00
CA ILE A 513 -23.44 -18.53 -15.39
C ILE A 513 -24.97 -18.70 -15.40
N THR A 514 -25.72 -17.69 -14.94
CA THR A 514 -27.17 -17.80 -14.71
C THR A 514 -28.00 -17.58 -15.97
N GLU A 515 -27.67 -16.58 -16.81
CA GLU A 515 -28.44 -16.23 -18.00
C GLU A 515 -28.06 -17.11 -19.22
N LEU A 516 -26.79 -17.51 -19.31
CA LEU A 516 -26.30 -18.28 -20.46
C LEU A 516 -26.13 -19.77 -20.14
N ASP A 517 -26.36 -20.20 -18.89
CA ASP A 517 -26.22 -21.59 -18.45
C ASP A 517 -24.81 -22.16 -18.71
N ALA A 518 -23.79 -21.32 -18.46
CA ALA A 518 -22.41 -21.71 -18.65
C ALA A 518 -21.86 -22.44 -17.41
N ASP A 519 -20.96 -23.43 -17.63
CA ASP A 519 -20.32 -24.16 -16.51
C ASP A 519 -19.56 -23.20 -15.58
N PRO A 520 -19.96 -23.09 -14.31
CA PRO A 520 -19.37 -22.11 -13.38
C PRO A 520 -17.86 -22.27 -13.22
N LYS A 521 -17.37 -23.51 -13.17
CA LYS A 521 -15.95 -23.79 -13.02
C LYS A 521 -15.14 -23.32 -14.24
N PHE A 522 -15.70 -23.51 -15.44
CA PHE A 522 -15.07 -23.00 -16.66
C PHE A 522 -15.06 -21.47 -16.68
N VAL A 523 -16.18 -20.82 -16.35
CA VAL A 523 -16.26 -19.34 -16.29
C VAL A 523 -15.27 -18.80 -15.28
N GLY A 524 -15.20 -19.34 -14.07
CA GLY A 524 -14.24 -18.92 -13.05
C GLY A 524 -12.78 -19.07 -13.51
N THR A 525 -12.42 -20.18 -14.14
CA THR A 525 -11.06 -20.36 -14.67
C THR A 525 -10.78 -19.51 -15.91
N PHE A 526 -11.78 -19.20 -16.71
CA PHE A 526 -11.65 -18.25 -17.83
C PHE A 526 -11.26 -16.85 -17.31
N PHE A 527 -12.00 -16.31 -16.34
CA PHE A 527 -11.68 -15.01 -15.75
C PHE A 527 -10.37 -15.05 -14.94
N GLY A 528 -10.25 -15.97 -14.00
CA GLY A 528 -9.14 -16.03 -13.06
C GLY A 528 -7.78 -16.42 -13.65
N HIS A 529 -7.78 -17.17 -14.75
CA HIS A 529 -6.54 -17.64 -15.40
C HIS A 529 -6.37 -17.08 -16.80
N SER A 530 -7.34 -17.32 -17.72
CA SER A 530 -7.15 -16.96 -19.13
C SER A 530 -7.16 -15.46 -19.36
N LEU A 531 -8.14 -14.76 -18.78
CA LEU A 531 -8.22 -13.30 -18.88
C LEU A 531 -7.08 -12.63 -18.13
N LYS A 532 -6.77 -13.07 -16.90
CA LYS A 532 -5.63 -12.62 -16.13
C LYS A 532 -4.31 -12.75 -16.88
N HIS A 533 -4.11 -13.87 -17.58
CA HIS A 533 -2.93 -14.08 -18.40
C HIS A 533 -2.89 -13.12 -19.59
N ALA A 534 -4.04 -12.91 -20.25
CA ALA A 534 -4.14 -11.98 -21.38
C ALA A 534 -3.86 -10.53 -20.94
N GLU A 535 -4.40 -10.10 -19.81
CA GLU A 535 -4.10 -8.77 -19.23
C GLU A 535 -2.60 -8.58 -18.92
N GLY A 536 -1.92 -9.65 -18.52
CA GLY A 536 -0.47 -9.61 -18.26
C GLY A 536 0.42 -9.63 -19.50
N GLN A 537 -0.09 -10.13 -20.64
CA GLN A 537 0.70 -10.29 -21.87
C GLN A 537 0.45 -9.22 -22.93
N TYR A 538 -0.77 -8.68 -23.00
CA TYR A 538 -1.19 -7.81 -24.09
C TYR A 538 -1.55 -6.44 -23.55
N ALA A 539 -0.88 -5.38 -24.03
CA ALA A 539 -1.28 -4.02 -23.76
C ALA A 539 -2.70 -3.76 -24.31
N GLY A 540 -3.56 -3.10 -23.53
CA GLY A 540 -4.95 -2.86 -23.92
C GLY A 540 -5.94 -3.97 -23.61
N ALA A 541 -5.50 -5.08 -23.00
CA ALA A 541 -6.43 -6.12 -22.53
C ALA A 541 -7.35 -5.61 -21.40
N ASP A 542 -6.90 -4.64 -20.63
CA ASP A 542 -7.69 -3.95 -19.60
C ASP A 542 -8.88 -3.17 -20.18
N GLU A 543 -8.81 -2.80 -21.47
CA GLU A 543 -9.86 -2.10 -22.21
C GLU A 543 -10.94 -3.05 -22.75
N LEU A 544 -10.78 -4.36 -22.56
CA LEU A 544 -11.85 -5.31 -22.83
C LEU A 544 -12.99 -5.07 -21.86
N TYR A 545 -13.89 -4.18 -22.24
CA TYR A 545 -15.10 -3.90 -21.46
C TYR A 545 -15.78 -5.19 -21.05
N GLN A 546 -16.15 -5.31 -19.79
CA GLN A 546 -16.89 -6.47 -19.25
C GLN A 546 -18.06 -6.89 -20.14
N ASN A 547 -18.77 -5.92 -20.72
CA ASN A 547 -19.85 -6.15 -21.69
C ASN A 547 -19.39 -6.90 -22.95
N LYS A 548 -18.16 -6.76 -23.42
CA LYS A 548 -17.65 -7.47 -24.59
C LYS A 548 -17.44 -8.95 -24.30
N ILE A 549 -17.01 -9.29 -23.10
CA ILE A 549 -16.85 -10.67 -22.63
C ILE A 549 -18.22 -11.34 -22.53
N TYR A 550 -19.22 -10.68 -21.94
CA TYR A 550 -20.58 -11.21 -21.92
C TYR A 550 -21.12 -11.46 -23.35
N LYS A 551 -20.94 -10.49 -24.25
CA LYS A 551 -21.34 -10.61 -25.66
C LYS A 551 -20.63 -11.77 -26.37
N LEU A 552 -19.37 -12.05 -26.04
CA LEU A 552 -18.66 -13.23 -26.57
C LEU A 552 -19.37 -14.53 -26.16
N PHE A 553 -19.68 -14.70 -24.88
CA PHE A 553 -20.37 -15.89 -24.41
C PHE A 553 -21.80 -15.99 -24.99
N ALA A 554 -22.53 -14.89 -25.07
CA ALA A 554 -23.83 -14.82 -25.71
C ALA A 554 -23.77 -15.16 -27.20
N PHE A 555 -22.74 -14.68 -27.90
CA PHE A 555 -22.48 -15.06 -29.30
C PHE A 555 -22.23 -16.57 -29.45
N LEU A 556 -21.35 -17.15 -28.63
CA LEU A 556 -21.07 -18.61 -28.70
C LEU A 556 -22.34 -19.45 -28.43
N LYS A 557 -23.18 -19.04 -27.45
CA LYS A 557 -24.47 -19.70 -27.18
C LYS A 557 -25.40 -19.59 -28.37
N ARG A 558 -25.57 -18.41 -28.94
CA ARG A 558 -26.44 -18.17 -30.10
C ARG A 558 -26.01 -19.02 -31.35
N GLU A 559 -24.71 -19.10 -31.57
CA GLU A 559 -24.12 -19.83 -32.69
C GLU A 559 -23.99 -21.34 -32.42
N ASN A 560 -24.47 -21.81 -31.28
CA ASN A 560 -24.35 -23.22 -30.83
C ASN A 560 -22.90 -23.71 -30.85
N LEU A 561 -21.95 -22.88 -30.34
CA LEU A 561 -20.53 -23.18 -30.23
C LEU A 561 -20.16 -23.42 -28.77
N GLU A 562 -19.15 -24.27 -28.54
CA GLU A 562 -18.65 -24.54 -27.20
C GLU A 562 -18.04 -23.30 -26.52
N PHE A 563 -18.46 -23.03 -25.29
CA PHE A 563 -17.92 -21.88 -24.49
C PHE A 563 -16.40 -21.93 -24.33
N LYS A 564 -15.78 -23.12 -24.37
CA LYS A 564 -14.32 -23.27 -24.31
C LYS A 564 -13.59 -22.53 -25.43
N LEU A 565 -14.29 -22.26 -26.55
CA LEU A 565 -13.75 -21.48 -27.67
C LEU A 565 -13.40 -20.04 -27.25
N ALA A 566 -14.11 -19.47 -26.26
CA ALA A 566 -13.82 -18.15 -25.72
C ALA A 566 -12.35 -17.96 -25.32
N LYS A 567 -11.73 -19.00 -24.73
CA LYS A 567 -10.31 -18.98 -24.37
C LYS A 567 -9.37 -18.76 -25.56
N TYR A 568 -9.73 -19.31 -26.70
CA TYR A 568 -8.91 -19.22 -27.92
C TYR A 568 -9.21 -17.94 -28.71
N MET A 569 -10.42 -17.39 -28.58
CA MET A 569 -10.79 -16.10 -29.18
C MET A 569 -10.21 -14.91 -28.43
N LEU A 570 -9.92 -15.07 -27.14
CA LEU A 570 -9.48 -13.99 -26.28
C LEU A 570 -8.21 -13.25 -26.77
N PRO A 571 -7.12 -13.91 -27.21
CA PRO A 571 -5.95 -13.22 -27.75
C PRO A 571 -6.27 -12.33 -28.94
N GLU A 572 -7.04 -12.85 -29.89
CA GLU A 572 -7.44 -12.09 -31.09
C GLU A 572 -8.37 -10.92 -30.74
N MET A 573 -9.24 -11.09 -29.74
CA MET A 573 -10.10 -10.01 -29.26
C MET A 573 -9.29 -8.86 -28.64
N VAL A 574 -8.17 -9.17 -27.99
CA VAL A 574 -7.28 -8.16 -27.42
C VAL A 574 -6.49 -7.46 -28.50
N LEU A 575 -5.93 -8.21 -29.45
CA LEU A 575 -5.16 -7.66 -30.57
C LEU A 575 -6.04 -6.81 -31.51
N HIS A 576 -7.32 -7.19 -31.66
CA HIS A 576 -8.28 -6.56 -32.56
C HIS A 576 -9.56 -6.12 -31.82
N PRO A 577 -9.51 -5.14 -30.92
CA PRO A 577 -10.63 -4.81 -30.03
C PRO A 577 -11.90 -4.31 -30.74
N LYS A 578 -11.80 -3.86 -32.01
CA LYS A 578 -12.93 -3.40 -32.80
C LYS A 578 -13.51 -4.49 -33.72
N MET A 579 -12.83 -5.64 -33.85
CA MET A 579 -13.27 -6.73 -34.72
C MET A 579 -14.50 -7.43 -34.12
N ASP A 580 -15.45 -7.81 -34.97
CA ASP A 580 -16.61 -8.63 -34.58
C ASP A 580 -16.21 -10.11 -34.39
N PHE A 581 -17.04 -10.88 -33.68
CA PHE A 581 -16.72 -12.28 -33.34
C PHE A 581 -16.66 -13.23 -34.50
N GLU A 582 -17.43 -13.00 -35.57
CA GLU A 582 -17.34 -13.83 -36.80
C GLU A 582 -16.00 -13.62 -37.51
N SER A 583 -15.57 -12.35 -37.62
CA SER A 583 -14.27 -12.01 -38.19
C SER A 583 -13.12 -12.58 -37.40
N ILE A 584 -13.23 -12.61 -36.05
CA ILE A 584 -12.25 -13.25 -35.17
C ILE A 584 -12.18 -14.77 -35.46
N LEU A 585 -13.33 -15.45 -35.62
CA LEU A 585 -13.35 -16.85 -35.97
C LEU A 585 -12.70 -17.14 -37.34
N LEU A 586 -12.90 -16.24 -38.31
CA LEU A 586 -12.25 -16.35 -39.63
C LEU A 586 -10.72 -16.18 -39.52
N GLU A 587 -10.25 -15.19 -38.76
CA GLU A 587 -8.81 -14.96 -38.51
C GLU A 587 -8.15 -16.17 -37.85
N MET A 588 -8.83 -16.78 -36.89
CA MET A 588 -8.40 -18.02 -36.24
C MET A 588 -8.49 -19.27 -37.19
N LYS A 589 -8.98 -19.08 -38.41
CA LYS A 589 -9.25 -20.20 -39.37
C LYS A 589 -10.13 -21.26 -38.75
N PHE A 590 -11.09 -20.86 -37.91
CA PHE A 590 -12.05 -21.77 -37.31
C PHE A 590 -13.00 -22.31 -38.36
N LYS A 591 -13.28 -23.66 -38.32
CA LYS A 591 -14.23 -24.30 -39.20
C LYS A 591 -15.40 -24.86 -38.42
N ARG A 592 -16.59 -24.39 -38.73
CA ARG A 592 -17.83 -24.97 -38.18
C ARG A 592 -18.04 -26.38 -38.77
N VAL A 593 -18.12 -27.37 -37.92
CA VAL A 593 -18.33 -28.79 -38.29
C VAL A 593 -19.46 -29.34 -37.42
N LYS A 594 -20.47 -29.95 -38.04
CA LYS A 594 -21.56 -30.57 -37.28
C LYS A 594 -21.02 -31.70 -36.41
N GLU A 595 -21.48 -31.77 -35.16
CA GLU A 595 -21.08 -32.81 -34.19
C GLU A 595 -21.15 -34.20 -34.79
N LYS A 596 -22.25 -34.52 -35.47
CA LYS A 596 -22.43 -35.82 -36.15
C LYS A 596 -21.27 -36.19 -37.09
N ALA A 597 -20.78 -35.22 -37.87
CA ALA A 597 -19.68 -35.48 -38.81
C ALA A 597 -18.32 -35.69 -38.09
N ILE A 598 -18.17 -35.20 -36.87
CA ILE A 598 -16.99 -35.50 -36.05
C ILE A 598 -17.10 -36.88 -35.46
N VAL A 599 -18.26 -37.22 -34.89
CA VAL A 599 -18.54 -38.54 -34.28
C VAL A 599 -18.47 -39.64 -35.31
N ASP A 600 -19.07 -39.46 -36.48
CA ASP A 600 -19.06 -40.44 -37.59
C ASP A 600 -17.63 -40.76 -38.10
N SER A 601 -16.65 -39.89 -37.84
CA SER A 601 -15.24 -40.16 -38.22
C SER A 601 -14.47 -41.00 -37.20
N ILE A 602 -15.00 -41.22 -35.99
CA ILE A 602 -14.32 -41.99 -34.92
C ILE A 602 -14.00 -43.45 -35.36
N PRO A 603 -14.94 -44.22 -35.90
CA PRO A 603 -14.65 -45.63 -36.29
C PRO A 603 -13.47 -45.76 -37.26
N MET A 604 -13.42 -44.89 -38.26
CA MET A 604 -12.33 -44.86 -39.24
C MET A 604 -10.98 -44.56 -38.60
N LEU A 605 -10.96 -43.60 -37.63
CA LEU A 605 -9.72 -43.24 -36.92
C LEU A 605 -9.27 -44.36 -35.97
N ILE A 606 -10.19 -45.05 -35.34
CA ILE A 606 -9.89 -46.25 -34.54
C ILE A 606 -9.28 -47.37 -35.40
N GLU A 607 -9.87 -47.62 -36.57
CA GLU A 607 -9.32 -48.61 -37.52
C GLU A 607 -7.91 -48.22 -37.98
N LYS A 608 -7.69 -46.92 -38.26
CA LYS A 608 -6.39 -46.39 -38.62
C LYS A 608 -5.37 -46.54 -37.49
N PHE A 609 -5.75 -46.21 -36.24
CA PHE A 609 -4.89 -46.41 -35.07
C PHE A 609 -4.48 -47.90 -34.95
N ASN A 610 -5.44 -48.82 -35.07
CA ASN A 610 -5.18 -50.27 -34.96
C ASN A 610 -4.21 -50.79 -36.03
N LYS A 611 -4.20 -50.17 -37.23
CA LYS A 611 -3.27 -50.50 -38.32
C LYS A 611 -1.88 -49.89 -38.18
N GLU A 612 -1.80 -48.63 -37.70
CA GLU A 612 -0.55 -47.87 -37.72
C GLU A 612 0.20 -47.87 -36.36
N SER A 613 -0.50 -48.10 -35.26
CA SER A 613 0.10 -48.01 -33.92
C SER A 613 0.63 -49.37 -33.43
N LYS A 614 1.85 -49.35 -32.92
CA LYS A 614 2.43 -50.49 -32.17
C LYS A 614 1.88 -50.64 -30.75
N LYS A 615 1.19 -49.59 -30.23
CA LYS A 615 0.60 -49.53 -28.90
C LYS A 615 -0.86 -50.01 -29.00
N LYS A 616 -1.27 -50.91 -28.07
CA LYS A 616 -2.62 -51.48 -28.05
C LYS A 616 -3.44 -51.07 -26.82
N ASP A 617 -2.92 -50.15 -25.99
CA ASP A 617 -3.61 -49.69 -24.81
C ASP A 617 -4.84 -48.83 -25.20
N PRO A 618 -6.00 -49.04 -24.55
CA PRO A 618 -7.20 -48.24 -24.78
C PRO A 618 -6.96 -46.73 -24.51
N VAL A 619 -6.11 -46.38 -23.55
CA VAL A 619 -5.77 -44.98 -23.24
C VAL A 619 -4.95 -44.34 -24.37
N ASP A 620 -3.99 -45.05 -24.94
CA ASP A 620 -3.21 -44.59 -26.09
C ASP A 620 -4.10 -44.39 -27.31
N ARG A 621 -5.09 -45.29 -27.54
CA ARG A 621 -6.08 -45.15 -28.60
C ARG A 621 -6.89 -43.86 -28.46
N VAL A 622 -7.47 -43.63 -27.30
CA VAL A 622 -8.25 -42.40 -27.01
C VAL A 622 -7.40 -41.16 -27.25
N ASN A 623 -6.18 -41.12 -26.70
CA ASN A 623 -5.28 -39.97 -26.84
C ASN A 623 -4.92 -39.72 -28.32
N TRP A 624 -4.65 -40.75 -29.10
CA TRP A 624 -4.29 -40.63 -30.52
C TRP A 624 -5.48 -40.15 -31.36
N VAL A 625 -6.67 -40.72 -31.17
CA VAL A 625 -7.89 -40.35 -31.90
C VAL A 625 -8.28 -38.90 -31.53
N MET A 626 -8.23 -38.55 -30.25
CA MET A 626 -8.44 -37.18 -29.80
C MET A 626 -7.44 -36.22 -30.43
N GLY A 627 -6.16 -36.59 -30.54
CA GLY A 627 -5.14 -35.79 -31.24
C GLY A 627 -5.52 -35.47 -32.68
N GLN A 628 -6.06 -36.46 -33.43
CA GLN A 628 -6.51 -36.29 -34.84
C GLN A 628 -7.76 -35.41 -34.93
N LEU A 629 -8.68 -35.54 -33.97
CA LEU A 629 -9.96 -34.81 -33.97
C LEU A 629 -9.89 -33.42 -33.39
N ARG A 630 -8.91 -33.15 -32.51
CA ARG A 630 -8.86 -31.96 -31.66
C ARG A 630 -9.08 -30.66 -32.44
N LYS A 631 -8.41 -30.48 -33.59
CA LYS A 631 -8.53 -29.24 -34.38
C LYS A 631 -9.94 -29.06 -34.99
N ARG A 632 -10.64 -30.15 -35.32
CA ARG A 632 -12.01 -30.13 -35.86
C ARG A 632 -13.05 -30.09 -34.76
N ALA A 633 -12.77 -30.70 -33.62
CA ALA A 633 -13.67 -30.83 -32.48
C ALA A 633 -13.71 -29.55 -31.62
N LEU A 634 -12.58 -28.85 -31.54
CA LEU A 634 -12.47 -27.63 -30.70
C LEU A 634 -13.54 -26.61 -31.10
N GLY A 635 -14.38 -26.23 -30.14
CA GLY A 635 -15.45 -25.24 -30.31
C GLY A 635 -16.72 -25.82 -31.00
N ASN A 636 -16.67 -27.02 -31.56
CA ASN A 636 -17.82 -27.69 -32.26
C ASN A 636 -18.47 -28.79 -31.42
N ILE A 637 -17.76 -29.37 -30.44
CA ILE A 637 -18.25 -30.41 -29.52
C ILE A 637 -17.44 -30.37 -28.22
N ASP A 638 -18.06 -30.68 -27.07
CA ASP A 638 -17.33 -30.84 -25.82
C ASP A 638 -16.31 -31.98 -25.93
N LEU A 639 -15.02 -31.66 -25.69
CA LEU A 639 -13.92 -32.62 -25.85
C LEU A 639 -13.99 -33.77 -24.82
N LYS A 640 -14.62 -33.58 -23.64
CA LYS A 640 -14.81 -34.65 -22.67
C LYS A 640 -15.87 -35.62 -23.13
N GLU A 641 -16.97 -35.11 -23.67
CA GLU A 641 -18.02 -35.95 -24.25
C GLU A 641 -17.51 -36.70 -25.48
N LEU A 642 -16.72 -36.03 -26.33
CA LEU A 642 -16.08 -36.68 -27.48
C LEU A 642 -15.15 -37.82 -27.03
N SER A 643 -14.36 -37.65 -25.99
CA SER A 643 -13.44 -38.67 -25.48
C SER A 643 -14.17 -39.93 -24.96
N LYS A 644 -15.39 -39.76 -24.42
CA LYS A 644 -16.22 -40.90 -23.97
C LYS A 644 -16.81 -41.73 -25.14
N LYS A 645 -16.89 -41.12 -26.33
CA LYS A 645 -17.42 -41.78 -27.55
C LYS A 645 -16.35 -42.56 -28.32
N ILE A 646 -15.06 -42.49 -27.93
CA ILE A 646 -13.90 -43.18 -28.47
C ILE A 646 -13.59 -44.47 -27.72
#